data_2c66cb23db154a0e2e85b2c6f4af0fcd
#
_entry.id   2c66cb23db154a0e2e85b2c6f4af0fcd
#
_cell.length_a   1.000
_cell.length_b   1.000
_cell.length_c   1.000
_cell.angle_alpha   90.00
_cell.angle_beta   90.00
_cell.angle_gamma   90.00
#
_symmetry.space_group_name_H-M   'P 1'
#
loop_
_entity.id
_entity.type
_entity.pdbx_description
1 polymer ?
#
loop_
_entity_poly.entity_id
_entity_poly.type
_entity_poly.pdbx_seq_one_letter_code
_entity_poly.pdbx_strand_id
1 'polypeptide(L)'
;MISYLQQVRLAGKPIVLAAALAVTMVGIPTAISAASEGNADAREAFDRAEQFRARQDVRSARIELMNAIKSDPEWIDARVAQAEVLLRLYDGIAAEAEIDRAVSLGLDPAVVRHLYGHALFLQGHPQKARDQLMADDIPAQHRGYAARIMGKLALQMGDGPLASMSFNRAMELDGKNPDLWVDIARFRAESGDQAGATNAVDEAVKLDPDNIRALQYRGELLRFQFGLGAALPWFERALEIDPNDVPLLTEYAATLGDMGRMTEMLTVARKIISLDGRNPRAFFMQAVLAARAGNFGLARRLMHQTAGAIDNVPAVMLVQGIIEHGEGNYNAAVDKFGRLVSIQPDNRQAQNLLARSLYLAGSAADAIDVLKPQVNRTGADPYAMWLAGRGLEAIDERGQAAGVLNRAAVHESGSESAIIAEIPLSILAAEAQRKPDDARAVVPYIRALYNAGDFVPAFAEAKRLQAGNPGASDAHILVADVAVAMGDLTEALDALERARSIRFSEPVMLRLVEVLRSRGDMQRSAELLAQYLNHNPSNIAGLRWMAYAHLETGSWTIAAHLLENLRKRLGENDALIMAGLTQAYTGLGQSEKAIVAGRIAYQVQPSSPVVTHLYGLALVADDRRKHDAVNLLEKAVAIRPDNPAYRNSLRRARQGLAASRDKAKS
;
A
#
# COMPACT_ATOMS: atom_id res chain seq x y z
N MET A 1 -2.32 -28.17 4.08
CA MET A 1 -3.46 -29.07 4.26
C MET A 1 -4.27 -29.04 2.97
N ILE A 2 -3.86 -29.90 2.06
CA ILE A 2 -4.55 -30.12 0.78
C ILE A 2 -5.54 -31.25 1.05
N SER A 3 -6.82 -30.97 1.09
CA SER A 3 -7.93 -31.91 0.93
C SER A 3 -9.22 -31.35 1.50
N TYR A 4 -9.92 -30.51 0.72
CA TYR A 4 -11.38 -30.33 0.83
C TYR A 4 -11.87 -29.37 -0.27
N LEU A 5 -11.75 -29.77 -1.53
CA LEU A 5 -12.51 -29.22 -2.66
C LEU A 5 -12.50 -30.24 -3.81
N GLN A 6 -13.18 -31.35 -3.59
CA GLN A 6 -13.73 -32.19 -4.68
C GLN A 6 -15.10 -32.65 -4.22
N GLN A 7 -16.08 -32.14 -4.88
CA GLN A 7 -17.40 -32.67 -5.18
C GLN A 7 -18.44 -31.55 -5.15
N VAL A 8 -18.71 -30.95 -6.28
CA VAL A 8 -20.06 -30.86 -6.86
C VAL A 8 -19.90 -30.58 -8.36
N ARG A 9 -19.92 -31.64 -9.15
CA ARG A 9 -20.29 -31.60 -10.56
C ARG A 9 -21.81 -31.75 -10.64
N LEU A 10 -22.50 -30.75 -11.12
CA LEU A 10 -23.83 -30.96 -11.70
C LEU A 10 -23.85 -30.31 -13.08
N ALA A 11 -24.11 -31.17 -14.05
CA ALA A 11 -24.26 -30.86 -15.45
C ALA A 11 -25.49 -29.98 -15.70
N GLY A 12 -25.30 -28.92 -16.45
CA GLY A 12 -26.38 -28.14 -17.03
C GLY A 12 -25.92 -27.51 -18.33
N LYS A 13 -26.33 -28.05 -19.46
CA LYS A 13 -26.06 -27.49 -20.79
C LYS A 13 -26.74 -26.13 -20.91
N PRO A 14 -26.10 -25.09 -21.49
CA PRO A 14 -26.79 -23.86 -21.82
C PRO A 14 -27.62 -24.06 -23.10
N ILE A 15 -28.90 -23.82 -22.98
CA ILE A 15 -29.80 -23.60 -24.13
C ILE A 15 -29.56 -22.17 -24.61
N VAL A 16 -29.02 -22.05 -25.81
CA VAL A 16 -28.91 -20.79 -26.54
C VAL A 16 -30.29 -20.37 -27.00
N LEU A 17 -30.89 -19.38 -26.35
CA LEU A 17 -32.10 -18.71 -26.85
C LEU A 17 -31.65 -17.36 -27.44
N ALA A 18 -31.52 -17.32 -28.77
CA ALA A 18 -31.37 -16.08 -29.51
C ALA A 18 -32.73 -15.35 -29.51
N ALA A 19 -32.85 -14.31 -28.69
CA ALA A 19 -33.93 -13.36 -28.77
C ALA A 19 -33.48 -12.16 -29.61
N ALA A 20 -33.91 -12.13 -30.86
CA ALA A 20 -33.83 -10.94 -31.71
C ALA A 20 -34.81 -9.89 -31.18
N LEU A 21 -34.33 -8.85 -30.53
CA LEU A 21 -35.11 -7.64 -30.24
C LEU A 21 -35.00 -6.70 -31.44
N ALA A 22 -36.04 -6.65 -32.25
CA ALA A 22 -36.24 -5.60 -33.24
C ALA A 22 -36.59 -4.30 -32.47
N VAL A 23 -35.68 -3.36 -32.41
CA VAL A 23 -35.94 -1.98 -31.95
C VAL A 23 -36.50 -1.23 -33.14
N THR A 24 -37.82 -0.96 -33.09
CA THR A 24 -38.46 -0.02 -34.01
C THR A 24 -38.03 1.41 -33.67
N MET A 25 -37.21 2.00 -34.53
CA MET A 25 -36.88 3.41 -34.53
C MET A 25 -38.14 4.22 -34.87
N VAL A 26 -38.67 4.92 -33.88
CA VAL A 26 -39.61 6.04 -34.14
C VAL A 26 -38.76 7.27 -34.45
N GLY A 27 -38.72 7.63 -35.72
CA GLY A 27 -38.01 8.83 -36.18
C GLY A 27 -38.69 10.10 -35.70
N ILE A 28 -37.93 10.94 -34.98
CA ILE A 28 -38.22 12.34 -34.76
C ILE A 28 -37.34 13.11 -35.74
N PRO A 29 -37.90 13.94 -36.65
CA PRO A 29 -37.07 14.71 -37.56
C PRO A 29 -36.50 15.92 -36.80
N THR A 30 -35.24 15.83 -36.35
CA THR A 30 -34.44 17.00 -36.04
C THR A 30 -33.78 17.45 -37.33
N ALA A 31 -33.96 18.71 -37.65
CA ALA A 31 -33.20 19.35 -38.72
C ALA A 31 -31.71 19.33 -38.40
N ILE A 32 -31.04 18.29 -38.86
CA ILE A 32 -29.58 18.23 -38.86
C ILE A 32 -29.13 18.95 -40.13
N SER A 33 -28.39 20.04 -39.96
CA SER A 33 -27.54 20.63 -41.01
C SER A 33 -26.84 19.47 -41.73
N ALA A 34 -26.86 19.44 -43.04
CA ALA A 34 -26.25 18.40 -43.85
C ALA A 34 -24.76 18.29 -43.53
N ALA A 35 -24.42 17.46 -42.54
CA ALA A 35 -23.08 17.01 -42.31
C ALA A 35 -22.66 16.21 -43.56
N SER A 36 -21.49 16.51 -44.15
CA SER A 36 -20.97 15.74 -45.29
C SER A 36 -20.88 14.27 -44.87
N GLU A 37 -21.72 13.45 -45.47
CA GLU A 37 -21.58 12.01 -45.30
C GLU A 37 -20.24 11.64 -45.94
N GLY A 38 -19.26 11.15 -45.16
CA GLY A 38 -17.91 10.80 -45.61
C GLY A 38 -17.93 9.92 -46.88
N ASN A 39 -16.90 9.99 -47.66
CA ASN A 39 -16.78 9.12 -48.84
C ASN A 39 -16.78 7.62 -48.47
N ALA A 40 -16.98 6.70 -49.45
CA ALA A 40 -17.21 5.29 -49.15
C ALA A 40 -16.08 4.65 -48.34
N ASP A 41 -14.80 4.97 -48.65
CA ASP A 41 -13.64 4.42 -47.95
C ASP A 41 -13.54 4.97 -46.51
N ALA A 42 -13.86 6.25 -46.31
CA ALA A 42 -13.91 6.86 -44.98
C ALA A 42 -14.99 6.24 -44.11
N ARG A 43 -16.18 6.00 -44.66
CA ARG A 43 -17.27 5.32 -43.95
C ARG A 43 -16.90 3.89 -43.52
N GLU A 44 -16.31 3.10 -44.41
CA GLU A 44 -15.87 1.74 -44.08
C GLU A 44 -14.84 1.76 -42.94
N ALA A 45 -13.89 2.68 -42.93
CA ALA A 45 -12.93 2.84 -41.84
C ALA A 45 -13.63 3.30 -40.56
N PHE A 46 -14.59 4.23 -40.63
CA PHE A 46 -15.36 4.68 -39.48
C PHE A 46 -16.20 3.58 -38.87
N ASP A 47 -16.88 2.76 -39.71
CA ASP A 47 -17.67 1.63 -39.23
C ASP A 47 -16.79 0.58 -38.52
N ARG A 48 -15.58 0.33 -39.01
CA ARG A 48 -14.59 -0.50 -38.30
C ARG A 48 -14.17 0.12 -36.98
N ALA A 49 -13.98 1.44 -36.93
CA ALA A 49 -13.65 2.15 -35.71
C ALA A 49 -14.76 2.02 -34.66
N GLU A 50 -16.05 2.14 -35.07
CA GLU A 50 -17.19 1.95 -34.16
C GLU A 50 -17.27 0.51 -33.63
N GLN A 51 -16.93 -0.49 -34.46
CA GLN A 51 -16.83 -1.88 -34.00
C GLN A 51 -15.73 -2.05 -32.94
N PHE A 52 -14.56 -1.40 -33.09
CA PHE A 52 -13.50 -1.41 -32.11
C PHE A 52 -13.91 -0.64 -30.85
N ARG A 53 -14.59 0.50 -30.96
CA ARG A 53 -15.15 1.25 -29.82
C ARG A 53 -16.12 0.41 -29.02
N ALA A 54 -17.01 -0.33 -29.68
CA ALA A 54 -17.96 -1.22 -29.03
C ALA A 54 -17.28 -2.37 -28.26
N ARG A 55 -16.07 -2.79 -28.70
CA ARG A 55 -15.23 -3.80 -28.02
C ARG A 55 -14.26 -3.19 -27.03
N GLN A 56 -14.34 -1.90 -26.76
CA GLN A 56 -13.43 -1.13 -25.92
C GLN A 56 -11.95 -1.12 -26.39
N ASP A 57 -11.67 -1.55 -27.63
CA ASP A 57 -10.34 -1.46 -28.25
C ASP A 57 -10.11 -0.03 -28.79
N VAL A 58 -9.80 0.87 -27.86
CA VAL A 58 -9.63 2.31 -28.13
C VAL A 58 -8.44 2.57 -29.07
N ARG A 59 -7.41 1.72 -29.06
CA ARG A 59 -6.22 1.90 -29.90
C ARG A 59 -6.49 1.56 -31.35
N SER A 60 -7.16 0.43 -31.61
CA SER A 60 -7.57 0.07 -32.96
C SER A 60 -8.59 1.05 -33.52
N ALA A 61 -9.54 1.52 -32.68
CA ALA A 61 -10.48 2.56 -33.04
C ALA A 61 -9.78 3.86 -33.47
N ARG A 62 -8.75 4.30 -32.76
CA ARG A 62 -7.91 5.45 -33.14
C ARG A 62 -7.32 5.30 -34.55
N ILE A 63 -6.75 4.12 -34.85
CA ILE A 63 -6.13 3.88 -36.15
C ILE A 63 -7.15 3.96 -37.27
N GLU A 64 -8.31 3.33 -37.11
CA GLU A 64 -9.36 3.35 -38.11
C GLU A 64 -9.97 4.73 -38.27
N LEU A 65 -10.14 5.52 -37.20
CA LEU A 65 -10.56 6.93 -37.32
C LEU A 65 -9.52 7.80 -38.03
N MET A 66 -8.22 7.54 -37.81
CA MET A 66 -7.17 8.19 -38.58
C MET A 66 -7.24 7.82 -40.08
N ASN A 67 -7.58 6.57 -40.42
CA ASN A 67 -7.80 6.14 -41.78
C ASN A 67 -9.02 6.83 -42.40
N ALA A 68 -10.13 6.95 -41.65
CA ALA A 68 -11.33 7.67 -42.06
C ALA A 68 -11.03 9.14 -42.36
N ILE A 69 -10.34 9.83 -41.44
CA ILE A 69 -9.93 11.25 -41.62
C ILE A 69 -8.94 11.43 -42.77
N LYS A 70 -8.06 10.45 -43.01
CA LYS A 70 -7.14 10.47 -44.14
C LYS A 70 -7.87 10.34 -45.47
N SER A 71 -8.92 9.53 -45.53
CA SER A 71 -9.73 9.32 -46.74
C SER A 71 -10.68 10.52 -46.97
N ASP A 72 -11.21 11.14 -45.91
CA ASP A 72 -12.04 12.34 -45.97
C ASP A 72 -11.64 13.32 -44.88
N PRO A 73 -10.71 14.25 -45.18
CA PRO A 73 -10.23 15.24 -44.22
C PRO A 73 -11.27 16.28 -43.73
N GLU A 74 -12.38 16.40 -44.42
CA GLU A 74 -13.44 17.37 -44.07
C GLU A 74 -14.60 16.76 -43.32
N TRP A 75 -14.55 15.43 -43.04
CA TRP A 75 -15.61 14.74 -42.32
C TRP A 75 -15.59 15.07 -40.84
N ILE A 76 -16.51 15.90 -40.43
CA ILE A 76 -16.63 16.44 -39.07
C ILE A 76 -16.86 15.33 -38.04
N ASP A 77 -17.76 14.37 -38.29
CA ASP A 77 -18.10 13.32 -37.33
C ASP A 77 -16.91 12.41 -37.03
N ALA A 78 -16.07 12.10 -38.04
CA ALA A 78 -14.85 11.33 -37.85
C ALA A 78 -13.84 12.05 -36.95
N ARG A 79 -13.74 13.39 -37.07
CA ARG A 79 -12.87 14.20 -36.20
C ARG A 79 -13.37 14.26 -34.77
N VAL A 80 -14.69 14.44 -34.57
CA VAL A 80 -15.29 14.42 -33.22
C VAL A 80 -15.09 13.04 -32.59
N ALA A 81 -15.35 11.95 -33.30
CA ALA A 81 -15.10 10.61 -32.82
C ALA A 81 -13.61 10.37 -32.50
N GLN A 82 -12.69 10.91 -33.31
CA GLN A 82 -11.27 10.85 -33.04
C GLN A 82 -10.90 11.60 -31.77
N ALA A 83 -11.48 12.80 -31.55
CA ALA A 83 -11.25 13.56 -30.33
C ALA A 83 -11.74 12.78 -29.09
N GLU A 84 -12.92 12.15 -29.12
CA GLU A 84 -13.43 11.30 -28.05
C GLU A 84 -12.50 10.15 -27.72
N VAL A 85 -11.97 9.48 -28.75
CA VAL A 85 -11.01 8.38 -28.60
C VAL A 85 -9.69 8.86 -28.00
N LEU A 86 -9.18 10.02 -28.46
CA LEU A 86 -7.97 10.64 -27.93
C LEU A 86 -8.12 11.04 -26.45
N LEU A 87 -9.29 11.56 -26.04
CA LEU A 87 -9.60 11.85 -24.64
C LEU A 87 -9.61 10.59 -23.76
N ARG A 88 -10.09 9.46 -24.30
CA ARG A 88 -10.02 8.16 -23.61
C ARG A 88 -8.57 7.64 -23.50
N LEU A 89 -7.69 8.02 -24.42
CA LEU A 89 -6.27 7.74 -24.39
C LEU A 89 -5.45 8.78 -23.61
N TYR A 90 -6.10 9.75 -22.95
CA TYR A 90 -5.47 10.83 -22.18
C TYR A 90 -4.60 11.78 -23.05
N ASP A 91 -4.81 11.83 -24.35
CA ASP A 91 -4.11 12.74 -25.27
C ASP A 91 -4.93 14.02 -25.48
N GLY A 92 -4.89 14.92 -24.48
CA GLY A 92 -5.63 16.17 -24.52
C GLY A 92 -5.18 17.11 -25.64
N ILE A 93 -3.87 17.11 -26.00
CA ILE A 93 -3.34 17.99 -27.05
C ILE A 93 -3.86 17.56 -28.42
N ALA A 94 -3.77 16.27 -28.73
CA ALA A 94 -4.27 15.77 -30.00
C ALA A 94 -5.81 15.88 -30.10
N ALA A 95 -6.53 15.67 -28.98
CA ALA A 95 -7.99 15.84 -28.92
C ALA A 95 -8.40 17.30 -29.23
N GLU A 96 -7.75 18.28 -28.61
CA GLU A 96 -7.97 19.71 -28.88
C GLU A 96 -7.77 20.04 -30.37
N ALA A 97 -6.68 19.55 -30.97
CA ALA A 97 -6.40 19.78 -32.38
C ALA A 97 -7.50 19.21 -33.31
N GLU A 98 -8.08 18.07 -33.01
CA GLU A 98 -9.19 17.52 -33.80
C GLU A 98 -10.50 18.30 -33.59
N ILE A 99 -10.76 18.76 -32.34
CA ILE A 99 -11.89 19.63 -32.02
C ILE A 99 -11.79 20.98 -32.78
N ASP A 100 -10.63 21.63 -32.72
CA ASP A 100 -10.39 22.90 -33.45
C ASP A 100 -10.57 22.72 -34.95
N ARG A 101 -10.13 21.60 -35.49
CA ARG A 101 -10.32 21.28 -36.90
C ARG A 101 -11.82 21.10 -37.23
N ALA A 102 -12.56 20.36 -36.41
CA ALA A 102 -14.00 20.18 -36.60
C ALA A 102 -14.76 21.52 -36.55
N VAL A 103 -14.41 22.41 -35.61
CA VAL A 103 -14.98 23.75 -35.51
C VAL A 103 -14.60 24.59 -36.74
N SER A 104 -13.36 24.53 -37.23
CA SER A 104 -12.94 25.25 -38.43
C SER A 104 -13.66 24.79 -39.70
N LEU A 105 -14.16 23.56 -39.71
CA LEU A 105 -14.99 23.01 -40.79
C LEU A 105 -16.49 23.36 -40.66
N GLY A 106 -16.86 24.14 -39.64
CA GLY A 106 -18.23 24.67 -39.46
C GLY A 106 -19.05 23.99 -38.39
N LEU A 107 -18.45 23.11 -37.54
CA LEU A 107 -19.13 22.56 -36.38
C LEU A 107 -19.42 23.67 -35.36
N ASP A 108 -20.64 23.73 -34.84
CA ASP A 108 -20.97 24.63 -33.74
C ASP A 108 -20.13 24.31 -32.49
N PRO A 109 -19.32 25.27 -31.98
CA PRO A 109 -18.50 25.09 -30.79
C PRO A 109 -19.31 24.59 -29.57
N ALA A 110 -20.59 24.96 -29.44
CA ALA A 110 -21.44 24.58 -28.34
C ALA A 110 -21.56 23.02 -28.22
N VAL A 111 -21.59 22.32 -29.34
CA VAL A 111 -21.74 20.85 -29.41
C VAL A 111 -20.51 20.15 -28.82
N VAL A 112 -19.31 20.71 -28.91
CA VAL A 112 -18.05 20.08 -28.48
C VAL A 112 -17.40 20.73 -27.24
N ARG A 113 -18.05 21.72 -26.59
CA ARG A 113 -17.52 22.38 -25.39
C ARG A 113 -17.14 21.39 -24.29
N HIS A 114 -17.95 20.35 -24.08
CA HIS A 114 -17.69 19.31 -23.08
C HIS A 114 -16.41 18.52 -23.37
N LEU A 115 -16.11 18.24 -24.65
CA LEU A 115 -14.86 17.57 -25.07
C LEU A 115 -13.68 18.55 -24.99
N TYR A 116 -13.89 19.80 -25.38
CA TYR A 116 -12.87 20.84 -25.30
C TYR A 116 -12.44 21.08 -23.85
N GLY A 117 -13.41 21.22 -22.94
CA GLY A 117 -13.13 21.33 -21.52
C GLY A 117 -12.38 20.13 -20.95
N HIS A 118 -12.68 18.90 -21.43
CA HIS A 118 -11.93 17.71 -21.04
C HIS A 118 -10.50 17.71 -21.59
N ALA A 119 -10.30 18.14 -22.85
CA ALA A 119 -8.97 18.26 -23.43
C ALA A 119 -8.09 19.27 -22.64
N LEU A 120 -8.63 20.41 -22.29
CA LEU A 120 -7.96 21.43 -21.48
C LEU A 120 -7.67 20.96 -20.04
N PHE A 121 -8.58 20.17 -19.45
CA PHE A 121 -8.35 19.53 -18.16
C PHE A 121 -7.13 18.61 -18.21
N LEU A 122 -7.03 17.75 -19.22
CA LEU A 122 -5.89 16.84 -19.41
C LEU A 122 -4.56 17.57 -19.66
N GLN A 123 -4.60 18.75 -20.23
CA GLN A 123 -3.43 19.60 -20.47
C GLN A 123 -3.01 20.41 -19.24
N GLY A 124 -3.77 20.36 -18.14
CA GLY A 124 -3.48 21.12 -16.93
C GLY A 124 -3.82 22.61 -17.04
N HIS A 125 -4.85 22.96 -17.81
CA HIS A 125 -5.39 24.32 -17.94
C HIS A 125 -6.71 24.48 -17.18
N PRO A 126 -6.71 24.47 -15.83
CA PRO A 126 -7.92 24.32 -15.01
C PRO A 126 -8.95 25.45 -15.23
N GLN A 127 -8.50 26.69 -15.36
CA GLN A 127 -9.41 27.81 -15.53
C GLN A 127 -10.12 27.76 -16.89
N LYS A 128 -9.37 27.51 -17.95
CA LYS A 128 -9.94 27.41 -19.31
C LYS A 128 -10.90 26.22 -19.42
N ALA A 129 -10.52 25.08 -18.78
CA ALA A 129 -11.38 23.89 -18.72
C ALA A 129 -12.71 24.21 -18.04
N ARG A 130 -12.66 24.89 -16.88
CA ARG A 130 -13.84 25.32 -16.15
C ARG A 130 -14.77 26.18 -16.99
N ASP A 131 -14.22 27.16 -17.68
CA ASP A 131 -14.99 28.11 -18.52
C ASP A 131 -15.76 27.33 -19.62
N GLN A 132 -15.14 26.32 -20.23
CA GLN A 132 -15.79 25.48 -21.24
C GLN A 132 -16.86 24.53 -20.61
N LEU A 133 -16.56 23.91 -19.48
CA LEU A 133 -17.44 22.94 -18.84
C LEU A 133 -18.68 23.56 -18.18
N MET A 134 -18.61 24.84 -17.82
CA MET A 134 -19.71 25.58 -17.18
C MET A 134 -20.49 26.47 -18.15
N ALA A 135 -20.22 26.44 -19.45
CA ALA A 135 -20.90 27.24 -20.43
C ALA A 135 -22.39 26.85 -20.54
N ASP A 136 -23.28 27.82 -20.55
CA ASP A 136 -24.75 27.63 -20.55
C ASP A 136 -25.28 27.03 -21.86
N ASP A 137 -24.56 27.19 -22.97
CA ASP A 137 -24.91 26.75 -24.31
C ASP A 137 -24.59 25.26 -24.58
N ILE A 138 -24.04 24.53 -23.60
CA ILE A 138 -23.81 23.09 -23.73
C ILE A 138 -25.14 22.38 -23.94
N PRO A 139 -25.31 21.57 -25.03
CA PRO A 139 -26.52 20.81 -25.30
C PRO A 139 -26.88 19.89 -24.13
N ALA A 140 -28.18 19.73 -23.84
CA ALA A 140 -28.68 18.99 -22.68
C ALA A 140 -28.09 17.56 -22.58
N GLN A 141 -27.91 16.89 -23.71
CA GLN A 141 -27.34 15.54 -23.80
C GLN A 141 -25.87 15.44 -23.36
N HIS A 142 -25.12 16.53 -23.39
CA HIS A 142 -23.68 16.57 -23.02
C HIS A 142 -23.42 17.15 -21.62
N ARG A 143 -24.46 17.71 -20.97
CA ARG A 143 -24.33 18.31 -19.62
C ARG A 143 -23.92 17.31 -18.56
N GLY A 144 -24.36 16.04 -18.65
CA GLY A 144 -23.93 14.97 -17.74
C GLY A 144 -22.42 14.72 -17.83
N TYR A 145 -21.91 14.60 -19.04
CA TYR A 145 -20.47 14.49 -19.30
C TYR A 145 -19.69 15.71 -18.79
N ALA A 146 -20.14 16.91 -19.11
CA ALA A 146 -19.50 18.14 -18.66
C ALA A 146 -19.45 18.23 -17.13
N ALA A 147 -20.56 17.92 -16.44
CA ALA A 147 -20.63 17.90 -14.99
C ALA A 147 -19.66 16.84 -14.38
N ARG A 148 -19.55 15.67 -14.98
CA ARG A 148 -18.60 14.63 -14.57
C ARG A 148 -17.16 15.13 -14.67
N ILE A 149 -16.75 15.72 -15.78
CA ILE A 149 -15.39 16.26 -15.96
C ILE A 149 -15.14 17.45 -15.04
N MET A 150 -16.17 18.27 -14.79
CA MET A 150 -16.08 19.37 -13.81
C MET A 150 -15.83 18.84 -12.40
N GLY A 151 -16.47 17.72 -12.00
CA GLY A 151 -16.22 17.05 -10.72
C GLY A 151 -14.75 16.60 -10.59
N LYS A 152 -14.19 16.00 -11.65
CA LYS A 152 -12.75 15.61 -11.69
C LYS A 152 -11.82 16.82 -11.61
N LEU A 153 -12.14 17.89 -12.30
CA LEU A 153 -11.37 19.13 -12.25
C LEU A 153 -11.38 19.75 -10.85
N ALA A 154 -12.55 19.83 -10.22
CA ALA A 154 -12.70 20.34 -8.87
C ALA A 154 -11.91 19.51 -7.85
N LEU A 155 -11.93 18.19 -7.97
CA LEU A 155 -11.15 17.27 -7.16
C LEU A 155 -9.64 17.55 -7.28
N GLN A 156 -9.13 17.70 -8.50
CA GLN A 156 -7.73 18.06 -8.75
C GLN A 156 -7.35 19.43 -8.16
N MET A 157 -8.30 20.36 -8.12
CA MET A 157 -8.10 21.69 -7.50
C MET A 157 -8.23 21.67 -5.97
N GLY A 158 -8.61 20.54 -5.36
CA GLY A 158 -8.85 20.42 -3.93
C GLY A 158 -10.17 21.05 -3.46
N ASP A 159 -11.08 21.39 -4.40
CA ASP A 159 -12.41 21.94 -4.10
C ASP A 159 -13.43 20.82 -3.92
N GLY A 160 -13.42 20.21 -2.72
CA GLY A 160 -14.32 19.11 -2.38
C GLY A 160 -15.82 19.46 -2.51
N PRO A 161 -16.29 20.62 -2.04
CA PRO A 161 -17.67 21.07 -2.21
C PRO A 161 -18.11 21.13 -3.68
N LEU A 162 -17.29 21.75 -4.54
CA LEU A 162 -17.57 21.84 -5.97
C LEU A 162 -17.53 20.46 -6.65
N ALA A 163 -16.60 19.60 -6.26
CA ALA A 163 -16.54 18.21 -6.75
C ALA A 163 -17.82 17.45 -6.41
N SER A 164 -18.28 17.51 -5.14
CA SER A 164 -19.52 16.87 -4.67
C SER A 164 -20.74 17.36 -5.46
N MET A 165 -20.88 18.69 -5.60
CA MET A 165 -21.98 19.29 -6.36
C MET A 165 -21.97 18.84 -7.82
N SER A 166 -20.80 18.83 -8.46
CA SER A 166 -20.64 18.45 -9.86
C SER A 166 -20.95 16.98 -10.11
N PHE A 167 -20.47 16.08 -9.22
CA PHE A 167 -20.80 14.64 -9.33
C PHE A 167 -22.27 14.35 -9.05
N ASN A 168 -22.91 15.04 -8.10
CA ASN A 168 -24.35 14.92 -7.88
C ASN A 168 -25.15 15.36 -9.12
N ARG A 169 -24.73 16.45 -9.76
CA ARG A 169 -25.36 16.89 -11.00
C ARG A 169 -25.15 15.90 -12.14
N ALA A 170 -23.95 15.34 -12.27
CA ALA A 170 -23.70 14.28 -13.26
C ALA A 170 -24.56 13.03 -13.00
N MET A 171 -24.75 12.65 -11.72
CA MET A 171 -25.60 11.53 -11.32
C MET A 171 -27.07 11.73 -11.70
N GLU A 172 -27.61 12.94 -11.52
CA GLU A 172 -28.97 13.27 -11.92
C GLU A 172 -29.18 13.15 -13.44
N LEU A 173 -28.17 13.49 -14.23
CA LEU A 173 -28.24 13.56 -15.70
C LEU A 173 -27.86 12.23 -16.39
N ASP A 174 -26.91 11.48 -15.83
CA ASP A 174 -26.34 10.27 -16.44
C ASP A 174 -25.94 9.22 -15.39
N GLY A 175 -26.80 8.95 -14.43
CA GLY A 175 -26.55 8.05 -13.31
C GLY A 175 -26.33 6.58 -13.68
N LYS A 176 -26.55 6.20 -14.96
CA LYS A 176 -26.27 4.84 -15.45
C LYS A 176 -24.88 4.69 -16.09
N ASN A 177 -24.07 5.73 -16.08
CA ASN A 177 -22.75 5.73 -16.66
C ASN A 177 -21.73 5.06 -15.70
N PRO A 178 -21.14 3.90 -16.03
CA PRO A 178 -20.21 3.22 -15.15
C PRO A 178 -18.93 4.05 -14.89
N ASP A 179 -18.48 4.82 -15.86
CA ASP A 179 -17.33 5.71 -15.69
C ASP A 179 -17.56 6.83 -14.68
N LEU A 180 -18.81 7.33 -14.56
CA LEU A 180 -19.18 8.30 -13.52
C LEU A 180 -19.06 7.68 -12.13
N TRP A 181 -19.50 6.44 -11.96
CA TRP A 181 -19.39 5.75 -10.70
C TRP A 181 -17.94 5.47 -10.29
N VAL A 182 -17.04 5.22 -11.25
CA VAL A 182 -15.60 5.14 -10.98
C VAL A 182 -15.05 6.48 -10.49
N ASP A 183 -15.45 7.59 -11.13
CA ASP A 183 -14.97 8.93 -10.73
C ASP A 183 -15.53 9.33 -9.35
N ILE A 184 -16.78 8.96 -9.02
CA ILE A 184 -17.38 9.10 -7.68
C ILE A 184 -16.65 8.25 -6.64
N ALA A 185 -16.27 7.03 -7.00
CA ALA A 185 -15.51 6.16 -6.11
C ALA A 185 -14.15 6.79 -5.76
N ARG A 186 -13.45 7.37 -6.73
CA ARG A 186 -12.19 8.12 -6.49
C ARG A 186 -12.42 9.31 -5.56
N PHE A 187 -13.44 10.11 -5.82
CA PHE A 187 -13.80 11.25 -4.96
C PHE A 187 -14.07 10.83 -3.52
N ARG A 188 -14.84 9.77 -3.31
CA ARG A 188 -15.14 9.25 -1.96
C ARG A 188 -13.90 8.72 -1.26
N ALA A 189 -13.03 8.00 -1.97
CA ALA A 189 -11.76 7.51 -1.42
C ALA A 189 -10.84 8.66 -0.98
N GLU A 190 -10.71 9.71 -1.78
CA GLU A 190 -9.90 10.89 -1.46
C GLU A 190 -10.51 11.73 -0.33
N SER A 191 -11.83 11.69 -0.17
CA SER A 191 -12.55 12.31 0.95
C SER A 191 -12.52 11.49 2.23
N GLY A 192 -11.90 10.29 2.23
CA GLY A 192 -11.80 9.39 3.38
C GLY A 192 -12.99 8.43 3.56
N ASP A 193 -14.04 8.52 2.75
CA ASP A 193 -15.16 7.58 2.73
C ASP A 193 -14.80 6.30 1.95
N GLN A 194 -14.03 5.44 2.60
CA GLN A 194 -13.51 4.21 2.00
C GLN A 194 -14.62 3.20 1.69
N ALA A 195 -15.62 3.09 2.56
CA ALA A 195 -16.76 2.20 2.34
C ALA A 195 -17.66 2.72 1.19
N GLY A 196 -17.92 4.01 1.15
CA GLY A 196 -18.65 4.64 0.06
C GLY A 196 -17.93 4.55 -1.29
N ALA A 197 -16.59 4.58 -1.30
CA ALA A 197 -15.78 4.34 -2.49
C ALA A 197 -15.98 2.90 -3.02
N THR A 198 -15.97 1.92 -2.11
CA THR A 198 -16.22 0.51 -2.46
C THR A 198 -17.61 0.33 -3.07
N ASN A 199 -18.63 0.88 -2.43
CA ASN A 199 -20.02 0.79 -2.93
C ASN A 199 -20.15 1.44 -4.32
N ALA A 200 -19.47 2.57 -4.55
CA ALA A 200 -19.54 3.25 -5.84
C ALA A 200 -18.87 2.44 -6.96
N VAL A 201 -17.70 1.85 -6.72
CA VAL A 201 -17.05 1.03 -7.75
C VAL A 201 -17.80 -0.29 -7.98
N ASP A 202 -18.49 -0.83 -6.97
CA ASP A 202 -19.36 -2.00 -7.12
C ASP A 202 -20.55 -1.69 -8.03
N GLU A 203 -21.15 -0.50 -7.91
CA GLU A 203 -22.19 -0.07 -8.85
C GLU A 203 -21.64 0.12 -10.27
N ALA A 204 -20.41 0.63 -10.44
CA ALA A 204 -19.79 0.70 -11.76
C ALA A 204 -19.64 -0.68 -12.41
N VAL A 205 -19.14 -1.67 -11.67
CA VAL A 205 -18.97 -3.05 -12.14
C VAL A 205 -20.32 -3.74 -12.40
N LYS A 206 -21.35 -3.42 -11.61
CA LYS A 206 -22.71 -3.95 -11.80
C LYS A 206 -23.36 -3.40 -13.07
N LEU A 207 -23.15 -2.10 -13.37
CA LEU A 207 -23.68 -1.47 -14.58
C LEU A 207 -23.01 -1.97 -15.85
N ASP A 208 -21.70 -2.18 -15.79
CA ASP A 208 -20.89 -2.74 -16.90
C ASP A 208 -19.80 -3.67 -16.33
N PRO A 209 -20.08 -4.99 -16.29
CA PRO A 209 -19.16 -5.98 -15.73
C PRO A 209 -17.83 -6.12 -16.50
N ASP A 210 -17.76 -5.62 -17.72
CA ASP A 210 -16.59 -5.67 -18.56
C ASP A 210 -15.93 -4.28 -18.72
N ASN A 211 -16.32 -3.31 -17.92
CA ASN A 211 -15.68 -2.00 -17.89
C ASN A 211 -14.29 -2.09 -17.30
N ILE A 212 -13.26 -1.98 -18.15
CA ILE A 212 -11.86 -2.13 -17.76
C ILE A 212 -11.46 -1.12 -16.66
N ARG A 213 -11.95 0.15 -16.75
CA ARG A 213 -11.67 1.18 -15.75
C ARG A 213 -12.27 0.84 -14.39
N ALA A 214 -13.49 0.30 -14.37
CA ALA A 214 -14.14 -0.13 -13.13
C ALA A 214 -13.41 -1.32 -12.52
N LEU A 215 -13.06 -2.33 -13.31
CA LEU A 215 -12.29 -3.50 -12.86
C LEU A 215 -10.90 -3.10 -12.34
N GLN A 216 -10.20 -2.25 -13.06
CA GLN A 216 -8.90 -1.72 -12.63
C GLN A 216 -9.01 -0.99 -11.31
N TYR A 217 -9.95 -0.04 -11.20
CA TYR A 217 -10.10 0.75 -9.98
C TYR A 217 -10.59 -0.10 -8.80
N ARG A 218 -11.42 -1.11 -9.05
CA ARG A 218 -11.80 -2.11 -8.04
C ARG A 218 -10.56 -2.84 -7.51
N GLY A 219 -9.67 -3.27 -8.39
CA GLY A 219 -8.40 -3.89 -8.02
C GLY A 219 -7.51 -2.94 -7.20
N GLU A 220 -7.34 -1.69 -7.64
CA GLU A 220 -6.57 -0.67 -6.92
C GLU A 220 -7.12 -0.43 -5.50
N LEU A 221 -8.44 -0.32 -5.37
CA LEU A 221 -9.12 -0.09 -4.10
C LEU A 221 -8.96 -1.28 -3.15
N LEU A 222 -9.15 -2.51 -3.65
CA LEU A 222 -8.96 -3.72 -2.86
C LEU A 222 -7.50 -3.93 -2.45
N ARG A 223 -6.54 -3.57 -3.32
CA ARG A 223 -5.12 -3.56 -2.97
C ARG A 223 -4.84 -2.67 -1.76
N PHE A 224 -5.43 -1.49 -1.75
CA PHE A 224 -5.29 -0.54 -0.66
C PHE A 224 -6.02 -0.99 0.62
N GLN A 225 -7.22 -1.55 0.48
CA GLN A 225 -8.07 -1.92 1.62
C GLN A 225 -7.69 -3.25 2.25
N PHE A 226 -7.40 -4.27 1.45
CA PHE A 226 -7.24 -5.64 1.92
C PHE A 226 -5.88 -6.26 1.62
N GLY A 227 -5.11 -5.66 0.72
CA GLY A 227 -3.76 -6.09 0.39
C GLY A 227 -3.58 -6.54 -1.06
N LEU A 228 -2.33 -6.81 -1.38
CA LEU A 228 -1.87 -7.05 -2.76
C LEU A 228 -2.61 -8.21 -3.46
N GLY A 229 -2.80 -9.31 -2.76
CA GLY A 229 -3.45 -10.51 -3.30
C GLY A 229 -4.93 -10.31 -3.63
N ALA A 230 -5.61 -9.35 -2.98
CA ALA A 230 -7.01 -9.06 -3.24
C ALA A 230 -7.24 -8.36 -4.60
N ALA A 231 -6.22 -7.69 -5.13
CA ALA A 231 -6.29 -6.97 -6.39
C ALA A 231 -6.16 -7.86 -7.63
N LEU A 232 -5.35 -8.92 -7.54
CA LEU A 232 -4.93 -9.70 -8.72
C LEU A 232 -6.09 -10.24 -9.56
N PRO A 233 -7.14 -10.87 -8.98
CA PRO A 233 -8.25 -11.40 -9.79
C PRO A 233 -8.97 -10.33 -10.62
N TRP A 234 -9.00 -9.09 -10.15
CA TRP A 234 -9.63 -7.97 -10.83
C TRP A 234 -8.78 -7.46 -12.00
N PHE A 235 -7.48 -7.36 -11.80
CA PHE A 235 -6.54 -7.01 -12.87
C PHE A 235 -6.49 -8.10 -13.93
N GLU A 236 -6.48 -9.37 -13.53
CA GLU A 236 -6.47 -10.53 -14.44
C GLU A 236 -7.74 -10.53 -15.29
N ARG A 237 -8.93 -10.32 -14.68
CA ARG A 237 -10.20 -10.20 -15.43
C ARG A 237 -10.18 -9.04 -16.43
N ALA A 238 -9.67 -7.89 -16.03
CA ALA A 238 -9.57 -6.74 -16.93
C ALA A 238 -8.58 -6.99 -18.08
N LEU A 239 -7.49 -7.75 -17.83
CA LEU A 239 -6.51 -8.17 -18.86
C LEU A 239 -7.04 -9.28 -19.78
N GLU A 240 -8.08 -10.03 -19.39
CA GLU A 240 -8.80 -10.93 -20.30
C GLU A 240 -9.57 -10.16 -21.38
N ILE A 241 -10.07 -8.95 -21.04
CA ILE A 241 -10.81 -8.09 -21.97
C ILE A 241 -9.85 -7.34 -22.89
N ASP A 242 -8.84 -6.63 -22.35
CA ASP A 242 -7.75 -6.02 -23.13
C ASP A 242 -6.39 -6.49 -22.60
N PRO A 243 -5.82 -7.53 -23.23
CA PRO A 243 -4.51 -8.04 -22.84
C PRO A 243 -3.35 -7.06 -23.05
N ASN A 244 -3.56 -5.98 -23.78
CA ASN A 244 -2.53 -5.03 -24.19
C ASN A 244 -2.72 -3.63 -23.56
N ASP A 245 -3.63 -3.48 -22.61
CA ASP A 245 -3.78 -2.24 -21.85
C ASP A 245 -2.53 -1.97 -21.01
N VAL A 246 -1.69 -1.01 -21.44
CA VAL A 246 -0.40 -0.71 -20.81
C VAL A 246 -0.56 -0.12 -19.42
N PRO A 247 -1.48 0.80 -19.12
CA PRO A 247 -1.78 1.24 -17.77
C PRO A 247 -2.10 0.09 -16.82
N LEU A 248 -3.00 -0.80 -17.23
CA LEU A 248 -3.41 -1.95 -16.43
C LEU A 248 -2.28 -2.97 -16.24
N LEU A 249 -1.53 -3.30 -17.28
CA LEU A 249 -0.33 -4.14 -17.22
C LEU A 249 0.69 -3.55 -16.22
N THR A 250 0.81 -2.23 -16.17
CA THR A 250 1.73 -1.55 -15.26
C THR A 250 1.31 -1.74 -13.80
N GLU A 251 0.02 -1.57 -13.48
CA GLU A 251 -0.50 -1.79 -12.12
C GLU A 251 -0.43 -3.27 -11.70
N TYR A 252 -0.71 -4.18 -12.63
CA TYR A 252 -0.59 -5.61 -12.41
C TYR A 252 0.87 -6.01 -12.13
N ALA A 253 1.82 -5.56 -12.96
CA ALA A 253 3.25 -5.83 -12.77
C ALA A 253 3.78 -5.26 -11.45
N ALA A 254 3.38 -4.03 -11.07
CA ALA A 254 3.76 -3.44 -9.79
C ALA A 254 3.26 -4.30 -8.62
N THR A 255 1.99 -4.74 -8.67
CA THR A 255 1.40 -5.59 -7.64
C THR A 255 2.11 -6.94 -7.52
N LEU A 256 2.46 -7.57 -8.64
CA LEU A 256 3.26 -8.81 -8.65
C LEU A 256 4.64 -8.61 -8.00
N GLY A 257 5.30 -7.49 -8.30
CA GLY A 257 6.60 -7.13 -7.73
C GLY A 257 6.55 -6.94 -6.21
N ASP A 258 5.52 -6.25 -5.72
CA ASP A 258 5.32 -6.02 -4.29
C ASP A 258 4.99 -7.33 -3.55
N MET A 259 4.31 -8.27 -4.20
CA MET A 259 4.08 -9.62 -3.68
C MET A 259 5.32 -10.52 -3.69
N GLY A 260 6.41 -10.09 -4.31
CA GLY A 260 7.61 -10.91 -4.49
C GLY A 260 7.56 -11.87 -5.67
N ARG A 261 6.53 -11.80 -6.54
CA ARG A 261 6.39 -12.61 -7.78
C ARG A 261 7.27 -12.03 -8.90
N MET A 262 8.60 -11.99 -8.67
CA MET A 262 9.56 -11.24 -9.47
C MET A 262 9.66 -11.71 -10.92
N THR A 263 9.57 -13.03 -11.15
CA THR A 263 9.62 -13.61 -12.51
C THR A 263 8.43 -13.19 -13.35
N GLU A 264 7.25 -13.17 -12.76
CA GLU A 264 6.02 -12.77 -13.43
C GLU A 264 6.01 -11.26 -13.69
N MET A 265 6.42 -10.45 -12.69
CA MET A 265 6.63 -9.02 -12.91
C MET A 265 7.56 -8.73 -14.08
N LEU A 266 8.69 -9.46 -14.19
CA LEU A 266 9.64 -9.29 -15.29
C LEU A 266 9.02 -9.63 -16.65
N THR A 267 8.21 -10.69 -16.71
CA THR A 267 7.50 -11.10 -17.92
C THR A 267 6.53 -10.01 -18.37
N VAL A 268 5.74 -9.47 -17.45
CA VAL A 268 4.80 -8.38 -17.76
C VAL A 268 5.53 -7.10 -18.13
N ALA A 269 6.60 -6.73 -17.43
CA ALA A 269 7.42 -5.55 -17.76
C ALA A 269 8.03 -5.63 -19.16
N ARG A 270 8.46 -6.81 -19.60
CA ARG A 270 8.93 -7.04 -20.97
C ARG A 270 7.81 -6.91 -22.01
N LYS A 271 6.61 -7.41 -21.67
CA LYS A 271 5.42 -7.21 -22.52
C LYS A 271 5.08 -5.72 -22.66
N ILE A 272 5.12 -4.95 -21.57
CA ILE A 272 4.91 -3.49 -21.63
C ILE A 272 5.92 -2.85 -22.59
N ILE A 273 7.21 -3.20 -22.51
CA ILE A 273 8.23 -2.64 -23.42
C ILE A 273 7.99 -3.06 -24.88
N SER A 274 7.46 -4.25 -25.14
CA SER A 274 7.12 -4.66 -26.51
C SER A 274 5.96 -3.87 -27.11
N LEU A 275 5.06 -3.35 -26.26
CA LEU A 275 3.90 -2.53 -26.66
C LEU A 275 4.25 -1.02 -26.70
N ASP A 276 5.06 -0.59 -25.76
CA ASP A 276 5.54 0.78 -25.58
C ASP A 276 7.05 0.75 -25.26
N GLY A 277 7.86 0.79 -26.32
CA GLY A 277 9.32 0.63 -26.24
C GLY A 277 10.06 1.70 -25.42
N ARG A 278 9.37 2.74 -24.96
CA ARG A 278 9.93 3.83 -24.14
C ARG A 278 9.28 3.96 -22.77
N ASN A 279 8.48 2.98 -22.34
CA ASN A 279 7.75 3.05 -21.08
C ASN A 279 8.69 3.16 -19.86
N PRO A 280 8.73 4.29 -19.18
CA PRO A 280 9.69 4.53 -18.08
C PRO A 280 9.41 3.63 -16.87
N ARG A 281 8.14 3.31 -16.57
CA ARG A 281 7.77 2.45 -15.44
C ARG A 281 8.24 1.01 -15.64
N ALA A 282 8.19 0.50 -16.88
CA ALA A 282 8.66 -0.85 -17.17
C ALA A 282 10.19 -0.98 -17.07
N PHE A 283 10.94 0.04 -17.48
CA PHE A 283 12.39 0.10 -17.24
C PHE A 283 12.71 0.21 -15.75
N PHE A 284 11.96 1.03 -15.02
CA PHE A 284 12.11 1.15 -13.56
C PHE A 284 11.89 -0.20 -12.85
N MET A 285 10.83 -0.95 -13.20
CA MET A 285 10.58 -2.27 -12.63
C MET A 285 11.74 -3.24 -12.85
N GLN A 286 12.33 -3.23 -14.04
CA GLN A 286 13.52 -4.04 -14.31
C GLN A 286 14.75 -3.54 -13.54
N ALA A 287 14.92 -2.23 -13.36
CA ALA A 287 15.98 -1.64 -12.56
C ALA A 287 15.87 -2.07 -11.09
N VAL A 288 14.65 -2.09 -10.52
CA VAL A 288 14.38 -2.62 -9.16
C VAL A 288 14.86 -4.06 -9.02
N LEU A 289 14.57 -4.93 -10.01
CA LEU A 289 15.01 -6.33 -10.00
C LEU A 289 16.53 -6.44 -10.06
N ALA A 290 17.18 -5.67 -10.92
CA ALA A 290 18.63 -5.66 -11.05
C ALA A 290 19.30 -5.16 -9.75
N ALA A 291 18.79 -4.11 -9.13
CA ALA A 291 19.29 -3.59 -7.86
C ALA A 291 19.12 -4.61 -6.71
N ARG A 292 17.97 -5.29 -6.63
CA ARG A 292 17.74 -6.38 -5.65
C ARG A 292 18.69 -7.56 -5.84
N ALA A 293 19.08 -7.84 -7.07
CA ALA A 293 20.06 -8.87 -7.38
C ALA A 293 21.52 -8.43 -7.16
N GLY A 294 21.76 -7.19 -6.68
CA GLY A 294 23.09 -6.62 -6.51
C GLY A 294 23.78 -6.20 -7.83
N ASN A 295 23.06 -6.28 -8.95
CA ASN A 295 23.60 -5.87 -10.25
C ASN A 295 23.36 -4.36 -10.47
N PHE A 296 24.07 -3.54 -9.71
CA PHE A 296 23.87 -2.10 -9.71
C PHE A 296 24.21 -1.45 -11.07
N GLY A 297 25.23 -1.96 -11.79
CA GLY A 297 25.57 -1.48 -13.13
C GLY A 297 24.44 -1.70 -14.14
N LEU A 298 23.73 -2.84 -14.10
CA LEU A 298 22.53 -3.06 -14.93
C LEU A 298 21.39 -2.17 -14.48
N ALA A 299 21.16 -2.05 -13.16
CA ALA A 299 20.12 -1.20 -12.61
C ALA A 299 20.30 0.26 -13.07
N ARG A 300 21.51 0.78 -13.04
CA ARG A 300 21.85 2.13 -13.52
C ARG A 300 21.53 2.29 -15.02
N ARG A 301 21.95 1.34 -15.88
CA ARG A 301 21.61 1.40 -17.32
C ARG A 301 20.10 1.42 -17.56
N LEU A 302 19.35 0.61 -16.83
CA LEU A 302 17.88 0.57 -16.94
C LEU A 302 17.24 1.88 -16.45
N MET A 303 17.77 2.48 -15.37
CA MET A 303 17.32 3.80 -14.90
C MET A 303 17.57 4.91 -15.94
N HIS A 304 18.67 4.86 -16.68
CA HIS A 304 18.92 5.81 -17.77
C HIS A 304 17.86 5.71 -18.89
N GLN A 305 17.26 4.53 -19.12
CA GLN A 305 16.18 4.36 -20.10
C GLN A 305 14.88 5.04 -19.70
N THR A 306 14.71 5.41 -18.42
CA THR A 306 13.54 6.20 -17.98
C THR A 306 13.60 7.66 -18.47
N ALA A 307 14.74 8.10 -18.99
CA ALA A 307 14.98 9.46 -19.50
C ALA A 307 14.55 10.59 -18.57
N GLY A 308 14.59 10.36 -17.26
CA GLY A 308 14.20 11.35 -16.23
C GLY A 308 12.67 11.55 -16.08
N ALA A 309 11.86 10.86 -16.86
CA ALA A 309 10.41 11.06 -16.86
C ALA A 309 9.72 10.79 -15.51
N ILE A 310 10.36 10.01 -14.63
CA ILE A 310 9.83 9.60 -13.31
C ILE A 310 10.77 9.94 -12.15
N ASP A 311 11.77 10.79 -12.35
CA ASP A 311 12.79 11.10 -11.32
C ASP A 311 12.21 11.73 -10.04
N ASN A 312 11.05 12.38 -10.13
CA ASN A 312 10.35 12.97 -8.98
C ASN A 312 9.52 11.96 -8.17
N VAL A 313 9.45 10.70 -8.60
CA VAL A 313 8.72 9.66 -7.87
C VAL A 313 9.56 9.17 -6.68
N PRO A 314 9.03 9.17 -5.44
CA PRO A 314 9.79 8.75 -4.25
C PRO A 314 10.43 7.37 -4.35
N ALA A 315 9.74 6.38 -4.94
CA ALA A 315 10.28 5.05 -5.16
C ALA A 315 11.48 5.03 -6.10
N VAL A 316 11.52 5.95 -7.08
CA VAL A 316 12.65 6.10 -8.02
C VAL A 316 13.85 6.69 -7.30
N MET A 317 13.66 7.74 -6.48
CA MET A 317 14.71 8.32 -5.65
C MET A 317 15.32 7.28 -4.70
N LEU A 318 14.47 6.43 -4.10
CA LEU A 318 14.91 5.33 -3.25
C LEU A 318 15.84 4.37 -4.01
N VAL A 319 15.42 3.91 -5.18
CA VAL A 319 16.20 2.95 -5.99
C VAL A 319 17.48 3.59 -6.52
N GLN A 320 17.46 4.84 -6.97
CA GLN A 320 18.66 5.58 -7.36
C GLN A 320 19.66 5.65 -6.19
N GLY A 321 19.18 6.03 -4.99
CA GLY A 321 20.02 6.06 -3.78
C GLY A 321 20.60 4.69 -3.41
N ILE A 322 19.82 3.61 -3.55
CA ILE A 322 20.27 2.23 -3.31
C ILE A 322 21.37 1.84 -4.31
N ILE A 323 21.24 2.20 -5.58
CA ILE A 323 22.25 1.94 -6.62
C ILE A 323 23.56 2.66 -6.27
N GLU A 324 23.50 3.97 -5.96
CA GLU A 324 24.67 4.76 -5.58
C GLU A 324 25.35 4.19 -4.32
N HIS A 325 24.55 3.88 -3.30
CA HIS A 325 25.05 3.28 -2.05
C HIS A 325 25.73 1.92 -2.30
N GLY A 326 25.11 1.07 -3.13
CA GLY A 326 25.62 -0.25 -3.46
C GLY A 326 26.93 -0.25 -4.27
N GLU A 327 27.18 0.81 -5.05
CA GLU A 327 28.43 1.03 -5.79
C GLU A 327 29.49 1.77 -4.97
N GLY A 328 29.19 2.13 -3.71
CA GLY A 328 30.11 2.86 -2.82
C GLY A 328 30.12 4.38 -3.05
N ASN A 329 29.24 4.91 -3.88
CA ASN A 329 29.12 6.35 -4.17
C ASN A 329 28.29 7.04 -3.08
N TYR A 330 28.76 7.01 -1.82
CA TYR A 330 27.97 7.41 -0.66
C TYR A 330 27.50 8.87 -0.71
N ASN A 331 28.30 9.80 -1.23
CA ASN A 331 27.88 11.20 -1.38
C ASN A 331 26.71 11.36 -2.38
N ALA A 332 26.73 10.62 -3.49
CA ALA A 332 25.62 10.61 -4.43
C ALA A 332 24.36 9.96 -3.83
N ALA A 333 24.52 8.91 -3.02
CA ALA A 333 23.43 8.28 -2.28
C ALA A 333 22.81 9.27 -1.27
N VAL A 334 23.63 10.06 -0.56
CA VAL A 334 23.19 11.11 0.37
C VAL A 334 22.29 12.13 -0.34
N ASP A 335 22.66 12.60 -1.56
CA ASP A 335 21.83 13.52 -2.34
C ASP A 335 20.44 12.91 -2.65
N LYS A 336 20.41 11.64 -3.11
CA LYS A 336 19.13 10.98 -3.46
C LYS A 336 18.24 10.71 -2.25
N PHE A 337 18.81 10.16 -1.17
CA PHE A 337 18.06 9.91 0.06
C PHE A 337 17.68 11.20 0.78
N GLY A 338 18.53 12.25 0.72
CA GLY A 338 18.21 13.56 1.27
C GLY A 338 16.97 14.18 0.63
N ARG A 339 16.87 14.14 -0.71
CA ARG A 339 15.67 14.57 -1.43
C ARG A 339 14.44 13.73 -1.04
N LEU A 340 14.60 12.41 -0.93
CA LEU A 340 13.50 11.54 -0.50
C LEU A 340 13.01 11.90 0.91
N VAL A 341 13.93 12.11 1.86
CA VAL A 341 13.58 12.50 3.24
C VAL A 341 12.94 13.89 3.29
N SER A 342 13.35 14.84 2.42
CA SER A 342 12.71 16.17 2.37
C SER A 342 11.25 16.11 1.91
N ILE A 343 10.90 15.15 1.03
CA ILE A 343 9.51 14.93 0.54
C ILE A 343 8.72 14.06 1.52
N GLN A 344 9.38 13.10 2.17
CA GLN A 344 8.79 12.14 3.09
C GLN A 344 9.55 12.15 4.42
N PRO A 345 9.39 13.20 5.26
CA PRO A 345 10.16 13.35 6.49
C PRO A 345 9.91 12.25 7.53
N ASP A 346 8.75 11.59 7.48
CA ASP A 346 8.41 10.47 8.37
C ASP A 346 8.81 9.10 7.84
N ASN A 347 9.47 9.03 6.67
CA ASN A 347 9.96 7.78 6.09
C ASN A 347 11.22 7.30 6.79
N ARG A 348 11.03 6.50 7.85
CA ARG A 348 12.13 5.96 8.68
C ARG A 348 13.15 5.16 7.88
N GLN A 349 12.70 4.39 6.87
CA GLN A 349 13.62 3.64 6.03
C GLN A 349 14.54 4.57 5.23
N ALA A 350 13.99 5.63 4.66
CA ALA A 350 14.78 6.63 3.95
C ALA A 350 15.76 7.36 4.87
N GLN A 351 15.33 7.73 6.10
CA GLN A 351 16.21 8.32 7.12
C GLN A 351 17.36 7.38 7.50
N ASN A 352 17.08 6.10 7.71
CA ASN A 352 18.11 5.11 8.05
C ASN A 352 19.12 4.91 6.91
N LEU A 353 18.66 4.90 5.65
CA LEU A 353 19.53 4.80 4.48
C LEU A 353 20.38 6.06 4.28
N LEU A 354 19.78 7.24 4.49
CA LEU A 354 20.47 8.52 4.46
C LEU A 354 21.58 8.55 5.52
N ALA A 355 21.24 8.27 6.78
CA ALA A 355 22.18 8.27 7.88
C ALA A 355 23.32 7.25 7.69
N ARG A 356 23.00 6.05 7.18
CA ARG A 356 24.02 5.05 6.84
C ARG A 356 24.96 5.55 5.75
N SER A 357 24.42 6.21 4.72
CA SER A 357 25.25 6.76 3.64
C SER A 357 26.14 7.91 4.13
N LEU A 358 25.60 8.79 4.98
CA LEU A 358 26.36 9.86 5.64
C LEU A 358 27.49 9.30 6.51
N TYR A 359 27.21 8.28 7.33
CA TYR A 359 28.21 7.63 8.15
C TYR A 359 29.35 7.03 7.32
N LEU A 360 29.02 6.32 6.23
CA LEU A 360 29.99 5.73 5.31
C LEU A 360 30.74 6.77 4.45
N ALA A 361 30.14 7.95 4.24
CA ALA A 361 30.80 9.10 3.60
C ALA A 361 31.74 9.85 4.56
N GLY A 362 31.80 9.47 5.85
CA GLY A 362 32.61 10.14 6.86
C GLY A 362 31.94 11.30 7.59
N SER A 363 30.65 11.57 7.30
CA SER A 363 29.84 12.64 7.92
C SER A 363 29.05 12.08 9.12
N ALA A 364 29.73 11.55 10.14
CA ALA A 364 29.10 10.91 11.28
C ALA A 364 28.19 11.87 12.09
N ALA A 365 28.55 13.14 12.21
CA ALA A 365 27.73 14.14 12.89
C ALA A 365 26.39 14.36 12.19
N ASP A 366 26.39 14.50 10.85
CA ASP A 366 25.18 14.66 10.07
C ASP A 366 24.28 13.41 10.14
N ALA A 367 24.90 12.21 10.17
CA ALA A 367 24.17 10.96 10.35
C ALA A 367 23.41 10.91 11.69
N ILE A 368 24.04 11.41 12.77
CA ILE A 368 23.42 11.52 14.09
C ILE A 368 22.24 12.50 14.04
N ASP A 369 22.41 13.66 13.42
CA ASP A 369 21.36 14.69 13.34
C ASP A 369 20.13 14.18 12.59
N VAL A 370 20.30 13.43 11.50
CA VAL A 370 19.19 12.78 10.78
C VAL A 370 18.44 11.77 11.66
N LEU A 371 19.15 11.02 12.51
CA LEU A 371 18.56 9.99 13.35
C LEU A 371 17.98 10.51 14.68
N LYS A 372 18.46 11.67 15.16
CA LYS A 372 18.12 12.24 16.46
C LYS A 372 16.62 12.30 16.74
N PRO A 373 15.74 12.73 15.80
CA PRO A 373 14.29 12.78 16.04
C PRO A 373 13.67 11.40 16.31
N GLN A 374 14.16 10.35 15.65
CA GLN A 374 13.61 9.00 15.86
C GLN A 374 14.27 8.28 17.05
N VAL A 375 15.56 8.51 17.32
CA VAL A 375 16.30 7.89 18.44
C VAL A 375 15.82 8.39 19.80
N ASN A 376 15.36 9.64 19.88
CA ASN A 376 14.87 10.23 21.13
C ASN A 376 13.43 9.82 21.51
N ARG A 377 12.74 9.07 20.66
CA ARG A 377 11.37 8.58 20.93
C ARG A 377 11.40 7.33 21.83
N THR A 378 10.33 7.13 22.59
CA THR A 378 10.04 5.84 23.21
C THR A 378 9.74 4.83 22.11
N GLY A 379 10.31 3.62 22.16
CA GLY A 379 10.14 2.61 21.09
C GLY A 379 10.92 2.91 19.81
N ALA A 380 12.03 3.65 19.91
CA ALA A 380 12.93 3.95 18.80
C ALA A 380 13.43 2.66 18.10
N ASP A 381 13.61 2.73 16.78
CA ASP A 381 14.14 1.61 16.00
C ASP A 381 15.54 1.20 16.49
N PRO A 382 15.75 -0.05 16.92
CA PRO A 382 17.05 -0.54 17.38
C PRO A 382 18.20 -0.33 16.38
N TYR A 383 17.91 -0.46 15.08
CA TYR A 383 18.90 -0.21 14.04
C TYR A 383 19.30 1.27 13.97
N ALA A 384 18.33 2.18 14.05
CA ALA A 384 18.60 3.61 14.08
C ALA A 384 19.43 4.00 15.33
N MET A 385 19.07 3.45 16.50
CA MET A 385 19.84 3.63 17.74
C MET A 385 21.25 3.07 17.61
N TRP A 386 21.41 1.87 17.05
CA TRP A 386 22.75 1.28 16.82
C TRP A 386 23.59 2.17 15.90
N LEU A 387 23.02 2.63 14.77
CA LEU A 387 23.72 3.48 13.81
C LEU A 387 24.10 4.83 14.41
N ALA A 388 23.20 5.45 15.19
CA ALA A 388 23.51 6.69 15.90
C ALA A 388 24.60 6.49 16.96
N GLY A 389 24.56 5.38 17.71
CA GLY A 389 25.61 5.01 18.66
C GLY A 389 26.97 4.86 18.00
N ARG A 390 27.02 4.22 16.83
CA ARG A 390 28.27 4.13 16.03
C ARG A 390 28.73 5.48 15.51
N GLY A 391 27.80 6.35 15.12
CA GLY A 391 28.12 7.73 14.77
C GLY A 391 28.74 8.50 15.94
N LEU A 392 28.15 8.38 17.13
CA LEU A 392 28.65 9.01 18.36
C LEU A 392 30.06 8.49 18.74
N GLU A 393 30.32 7.19 18.59
CA GLU A 393 31.69 6.64 18.79
C GLU A 393 32.69 7.24 17.78
N ALA A 394 32.27 7.44 16.53
CA ALA A 394 33.13 7.99 15.48
C ALA A 394 33.54 9.45 15.71
N ILE A 395 32.71 10.22 16.45
CA ILE A 395 33.03 11.61 16.85
C ILE A 395 33.53 11.71 18.30
N ASP A 396 33.90 10.58 18.90
CA ASP A 396 34.46 10.43 20.26
C ASP A 396 33.51 10.79 21.41
N GLU A 397 32.20 10.83 21.15
CA GLU A 397 31.12 11.08 22.16
C GLU A 397 30.71 9.76 22.86
N ARG A 398 31.68 9.06 23.47
CA ARG A 398 31.53 7.69 24.02
C ARG A 398 30.47 7.59 25.14
N GLY A 399 30.35 8.66 25.94
CA GLY A 399 29.35 8.67 27.02
C GLY A 399 27.89 8.64 26.49
N GLN A 400 27.62 9.43 25.44
CA GLN A 400 26.34 9.44 24.76
C GLN A 400 26.12 8.15 23.96
N ALA A 401 27.17 7.65 23.29
CA ALA A 401 27.14 6.39 22.56
C ALA A 401 26.70 5.22 23.46
N ALA A 402 27.28 5.09 24.64
CA ALA A 402 26.92 4.06 25.61
C ALA A 402 25.43 4.12 26.00
N GLY A 403 24.89 5.31 26.23
CA GLY A 403 23.47 5.50 26.56
C GLY A 403 22.55 5.03 25.42
N VAL A 404 22.84 5.40 24.18
CA VAL A 404 22.04 5.03 23.00
C VAL A 404 22.18 3.54 22.70
N LEU A 405 23.38 2.97 22.73
CA LEU A 405 23.63 1.54 22.48
C LEU A 405 22.99 0.64 23.54
N ASN A 406 23.00 1.06 24.82
CA ASN A 406 22.30 0.35 25.88
C ASN A 406 20.78 0.32 25.65
N ARG A 407 20.19 1.44 25.23
CA ARG A 407 18.77 1.50 24.87
C ARG A 407 18.47 0.59 23.66
N ALA A 408 19.33 0.57 22.65
CA ALA A 408 19.18 -0.33 21.50
C ALA A 408 19.17 -1.81 21.90
N ALA A 409 19.90 -2.17 22.98
CA ALA A 409 19.97 -3.53 23.50
C ALA A 409 18.74 -3.96 24.34
N VAL A 410 17.96 -2.99 24.83
CA VAL A 410 16.76 -3.24 25.70
C VAL A 410 15.49 -2.90 24.91
N HIS A 411 15.27 -3.57 23.79
CA HIS A 411 14.06 -3.32 23.00
C HIS A 411 12.79 -3.69 23.79
N GLU A 412 12.09 -2.68 24.28
CA GLU A 412 10.72 -2.83 24.75
C GLU A 412 9.80 -2.80 23.52
N SER A 413 9.18 -3.94 23.23
CA SER A 413 8.07 -4.04 22.27
C SER A 413 6.83 -3.38 22.89
N GLY A 414 6.81 -2.06 22.95
CA GLY A 414 5.62 -1.29 23.23
C GLY A 414 5.00 -0.84 21.91
N SER A 415 3.70 -0.93 21.77
CA SER A 415 2.97 -0.21 20.74
C SER A 415 3.43 1.24 20.76
N GLU A 416 3.83 1.80 19.61
CA GLU A 416 4.21 3.20 19.54
C GLU A 416 3.08 4.04 20.11
N SER A 417 3.30 4.57 21.30
CA SER A 417 2.39 5.55 21.89
C SER A 417 2.31 6.71 20.90
N ALA A 418 1.10 7.01 20.51
CA ALA A 418 0.81 8.10 19.60
C ALA A 418 1.51 9.38 20.06
N ILE A 419 2.06 10.08 19.09
CA ILE A 419 2.72 11.37 19.11
C ILE A 419 2.29 12.21 20.34
N ILE A 420 3.26 12.56 21.19
CA ILE A 420 3.06 13.54 22.25
C ILE A 420 2.67 14.86 21.57
N ALA A 421 1.49 15.35 21.84
CA ALA A 421 1.04 16.63 21.32
C ALA A 421 1.90 17.74 21.96
N GLU A 422 2.69 18.45 21.16
CA GLU A 422 3.46 19.62 21.62
C GLU A 422 2.55 20.84 21.85
N ILE A 423 1.28 20.79 21.37
CA ILE A 423 0.32 21.87 21.45
C ILE A 423 -0.52 21.73 22.73
N PRO A 424 -0.69 22.78 23.53
CA PRO A 424 -1.52 22.71 24.75
C PRO A 424 -2.94 22.23 24.50
N LEU A 425 -3.45 21.38 25.41
CA LEU A 425 -4.78 20.76 25.29
C LEU A 425 -5.91 21.80 25.10
N SER A 426 -5.80 22.98 25.78
CA SER A 426 -6.78 24.05 25.65
C SER A 426 -6.89 24.64 24.24
N ILE A 427 -5.77 24.71 23.52
CA ILE A 427 -5.74 25.19 22.11
C ILE A 427 -6.39 24.16 21.20
N LEU A 428 -6.04 22.89 21.38
CA LEU A 428 -6.63 21.79 20.59
C LEU A 428 -8.14 21.67 20.85
N ALA A 429 -8.58 21.83 22.10
CA ALA A 429 -9.98 21.85 22.46
C ALA A 429 -10.75 22.98 21.75
N ALA A 430 -10.19 24.21 21.78
CA ALA A 430 -10.80 25.35 21.11
C ALA A 430 -10.89 25.18 19.58
N GLU A 431 -9.86 24.58 18.95
CA GLU A 431 -9.86 24.28 17.52
C GLU A 431 -10.91 23.21 17.16
N ALA A 432 -10.98 22.12 17.93
CA ALA A 432 -11.97 21.07 17.76
C ALA A 432 -13.40 21.56 17.96
N GLN A 433 -13.64 22.45 18.92
CA GLN A 433 -14.96 23.08 19.13
C GLN A 433 -15.35 24.00 17.97
N ARG A 434 -14.40 24.73 17.41
CA ARG A 434 -14.65 25.63 16.26
C ARG A 434 -14.93 24.86 14.99
N LYS A 435 -14.31 23.67 14.81
CA LYS A 435 -14.43 22.82 13.61
C LYS A 435 -14.75 21.38 13.99
N PRO A 436 -15.95 21.12 14.53
CA PRO A 436 -16.30 19.82 15.10
C PRO A 436 -16.32 18.67 14.08
N ASP A 437 -16.53 18.97 12.82
CA ASP A 437 -16.62 17.97 11.75
C ASP A 437 -15.30 17.83 10.96
N ASP A 438 -14.28 18.64 11.28
CA ASP A 438 -12.97 18.55 10.64
C ASP A 438 -12.07 17.57 11.44
N ALA A 439 -11.82 16.39 10.87
CA ALA A 439 -10.95 15.39 11.49
C ALA A 439 -9.53 15.92 11.80
N ARG A 440 -9.02 16.91 11.03
CA ARG A 440 -7.70 17.52 11.26
C ARG A 440 -7.65 18.32 12.56
N ALA A 441 -8.79 18.84 13.01
CA ALA A 441 -8.91 19.54 14.29
C ALA A 441 -9.23 18.58 15.45
N VAL A 442 -10.11 17.61 15.20
CA VAL A 442 -10.64 16.71 16.24
C VAL A 442 -9.67 15.61 16.63
N VAL A 443 -8.96 14.99 15.66
CA VAL A 443 -8.03 13.87 15.94
C VAL A 443 -6.87 14.28 16.85
N PRO A 444 -6.18 15.43 16.66
CA PRO A 444 -5.16 15.89 17.61
C PRO A 444 -5.72 16.11 19.03
N TYR A 445 -6.94 16.60 19.14
CA TYR A 445 -7.59 16.80 20.44
C TYR A 445 -7.88 15.47 21.16
N ILE A 446 -8.44 14.47 20.44
CA ILE A 446 -8.66 13.12 20.98
C ILE A 446 -7.34 12.52 21.48
N ARG A 447 -6.26 12.64 20.69
CA ARG A 447 -4.93 12.12 21.04
C ARG A 447 -4.35 12.83 22.26
N ALA A 448 -4.57 14.14 22.39
CA ALA A 448 -4.11 14.90 23.55
C ALA A 448 -4.86 14.50 24.82
N LEU A 449 -6.18 14.29 24.76
CA LEU A 449 -6.98 13.75 25.86
C LEU A 449 -6.50 12.34 26.27
N TYR A 450 -6.27 11.47 25.30
CA TYR A 450 -5.73 10.13 25.52
C TYR A 450 -4.38 10.16 26.25
N ASN A 451 -3.46 11.01 25.79
CA ASN A 451 -2.14 11.16 26.42
C ASN A 451 -2.19 11.78 27.83
N ALA A 452 -3.21 12.60 28.10
CA ALA A 452 -3.47 13.14 29.44
C ALA A 452 -4.12 12.12 30.41
N GLY A 453 -4.55 10.94 29.89
CA GLY A 453 -5.29 9.96 30.68
C GLY A 453 -6.79 10.24 30.78
N ASP A 454 -7.28 11.27 30.10
CA ASP A 454 -8.69 11.67 30.09
C ASP A 454 -9.49 10.82 29.11
N PHE A 455 -9.57 9.51 29.37
CA PHE A 455 -10.13 8.54 28.42
C PHE A 455 -11.63 8.71 28.16
N VAL A 456 -12.42 9.15 29.16
CA VAL A 456 -13.88 9.33 28.99
C VAL A 456 -14.20 10.40 27.96
N PRO A 457 -13.69 11.64 28.05
CA PRO A 457 -13.90 12.64 27.01
C PRO A 457 -13.23 12.25 25.66
N ALA A 458 -12.07 11.59 25.68
CA ALA A 458 -11.45 11.08 24.46
C ALA A 458 -12.37 10.09 23.73
N PHE A 459 -13.01 9.19 24.48
CA PHE A 459 -13.95 8.20 23.92
C PHE A 459 -15.20 8.87 23.34
N ALA A 460 -15.78 9.85 24.05
CA ALA A 460 -16.95 10.58 23.58
C ALA A 460 -16.66 11.30 22.24
N GLU A 461 -15.52 11.98 22.14
CA GLU A 461 -15.11 12.66 20.91
C GLU A 461 -14.79 11.67 19.77
N ALA A 462 -14.13 10.54 20.08
CA ALA A 462 -13.87 9.49 19.09
C ALA A 462 -15.18 8.88 18.56
N LYS A 463 -16.16 8.64 19.43
CA LYS A 463 -17.49 8.14 19.03
C LYS A 463 -18.25 9.16 18.17
N ARG A 464 -18.15 10.45 18.48
CA ARG A 464 -18.75 11.51 17.67
C ARG A 464 -18.12 11.57 16.28
N LEU A 465 -16.79 11.51 16.20
CA LEU A 465 -16.06 11.47 14.93
C LEU A 465 -16.42 10.22 14.11
N GLN A 466 -16.53 9.05 14.77
CA GLN A 466 -16.95 7.79 14.13
C GLN A 466 -18.37 7.90 13.56
N ALA A 467 -19.30 8.50 14.30
CA ALA A 467 -20.68 8.66 13.84
C ALA A 467 -20.80 9.56 12.60
N GLY A 468 -19.97 10.61 12.53
CA GLY A 468 -19.89 11.50 11.36
C GLY A 468 -19.13 10.88 10.17
N ASN A 469 -18.30 9.86 10.38
CA ASN A 469 -17.45 9.24 9.37
C ASN A 469 -17.52 7.70 9.41
N PRO A 470 -18.71 7.10 9.26
CA PRO A 470 -18.90 5.65 9.44
C PRO A 470 -18.17 4.82 8.37
N GLY A 471 -17.84 5.40 7.22
CA GLY A 471 -17.10 4.76 6.13
C GLY A 471 -15.56 4.86 6.25
N ALA A 472 -15.04 5.51 7.30
CA ALA A 472 -13.61 5.70 7.51
C ALA A 472 -13.05 4.70 8.52
N SER A 473 -12.17 3.79 8.08
CA SER A 473 -11.54 2.80 8.97
C SER A 473 -10.82 3.44 10.16
N ASP A 474 -10.13 4.56 9.94
CA ASP A 474 -9.34 5.23 10.96
C ASP A 474 -10.20 5.82 12.11
N ALA A 475 -11.46 6.21 11.84
CA ALA A 475 -12.39 6.67 12.87
C ALA A 475 -12.75 5.53 13.84
N HIS A 476 -12.90 4.31 13.33
CA HIS A 476 -13.15 3.13 14.16
C HIS A 476 -11.91 2.71 14.96
N ILE A 477 -10.70 2.88 14.39
CA ILE A 477 -9.44 2.61 15.09
C ILE A 477 -9.28 3.54 16.32
N LEU A 478 -9.60 4.82 16.18
CA LEU A 478 -9.54 5.76 17.32
C LEU A 478 -10.44 5.35 18.46
N VAL A 479 -11.66 4.92 18.16
CA VAL A 479 -12.58 4.38 19.20
C VAL A 479 -11.98 3.17 19.89
N ALA A 480 -11.42 2.25 19.12
CA ALA A 480 -10.82 1.03 19.63
C ALA A 480 -9.60 1.32 20.54
N ASP A 481 -8.72 2.23 20.12
CA ASP A 481 -7.53 2.59 20.90
C ASP A 481 -7.90 3.16 22.27
N VAL A 482 -8.92 4.03 22.33
CA VAL A 482 -9.40 4.58 23.61
C VAL A 482 -10.13 3.53 24.43
N ALA A 483 -10.93 2.64 23.80
CA ALA A 483 -11.61 1.55 24.50
C ALA A 483 -10.62 0.57 25.15
N VAL A 484 -9.51 0.23 24.47
CA VAL A 484 -8.41 -0.58 25.03
C VAL A 484 -7.83 0.10 26.27
N ALA A 485 -7.57 1.42 26.22
CA ALA A 485 -7.04 2.16 27.35
C ALA A 485 -8.01 2.21 28.55
N MET A 486 -9.32 2.19 28.28
CA MET A 486 -10.38 2.07 29.31
C MET A 486 -10.55 0.63 29.85
N GLY A 487 -9.92 -0.37 29.23
CA GLY A 487 -10.08 -1.80 29.54
C GLY A 487 -11.34 -2.42 28.93
N ASP A 488 -12.08 -1.71 28.08
CA ASP A 488 -13.25 -2.24 27.39
C ASP A 488 -12.84 -2.97 26.10
N LEU A 489 -12.35 -4.20 26.27
CA LEU A 489 -11.93 -5.05 25.16
C LEU A 489 -13.09 -5.50 24.24
N THR A 490 -14.33 -5.37 24.70
CA THR A 490 -15.50 -5.72 23.88
C THR A 490 -15.80 -4.63 22.87
N GLU A 491 -15.94 -3.38 23.32
CA GLU A 491 -16.10 -2.24 22.42
C GLU A 491 -14.90 -2.09 21.46
N ALA A 492 -13.67 -2.33 21.98
CA ALA A 492 -12.47 -2.30 21.17
C ALA A 492 -12.54 -3.33 20.02
N LEU A 493 -12.96 -4.57 20.31
CA LEU A 493 -13.10 -5.61 19.30
C LEU A 493 -14.17 -5.25 18.26
N ASP A 494 -15.35 -4.76 18.71
CA ASP A 494 -16.43 -4.37 17.81
C ASP A 494 -16.03 -3.21 16.88
N ALA A 495 -15.32 -2.22 17.41
CA ALA A 495 -14.81 -1.11 16.62
C ALA A 495 -13.74 -1.60 15.60
N LEU A 496 -12.82 -2.47 16.01
CA LEU A 496 -11.79 -3.03 15.11
C LEU A 496 -12.36 -3.95 14.04
N GLU A 497 -13.43 -4.72 14.32
CA GLU A 497 -14.09 -5.52 13.30
C GLU A 497 -14.80 -4.65 12.25
N ARG A 498 -15.37 -3.51 12.64
CA ARG A 498 -15.88 -2.51 11.69
C ARG A 498 -14.74 -1.89 10.87
N ALA A 499 -13.63 -1.50 11.52
CA ALA A 499 -12.44 -1.01 10.82
C ALA A 499 -11.94 -2.04 9.79
N ARG A 500 -11.88 -3.33 10.17
CA ARG A 500 -11.46 -4.44 9.31
C ARG A 500 -12.37 -4.64 8.11
N SER A 501 -13.67 -4.51 8.29
CA SER A 501 -14.64 -4.67 7.19
C SER A 501 -14.48 -3.59 6.12
N ILE A 502 -13.98 -2.40 6.50
CA ILE A 502 -13.72 -1.28 5.59
C ILE A 502 -12.30 -1.40 5.00
N ARG A 503 -11.31 -1.63 5.87
CA ARG A 503 -9.91 -1.73 5.48
C ARG A 503 -9.12 -2.65 6.43
N PHE A 504 -8.67 -3.80 5.94
CA PHE A 504 -7.86 -4.73 6.73
C PHE A 504 -6.36 -4.43 6.56
N SER A 505 -5.93 -3.30 7.12
CA SER A 505 -4.53 -2.84 7.10
C SER A 505 -3.69 -3.50 8.20
N GLU A 506 -2.35 -3.38 8.11
CA GLU A 506 -1.43 -3.87 9.15
C GLU A 506 -1.75 -3.28 10.54
N PRO A 507 -2.01 -1.96 10.70
CA PRO A 507 -2.40 -1.41 12.01
C PRO A 507 -3.67 -2.02 12.59
N VAL A 508 -4.67 -2.34 11.76
CA VAL A 508 -5.91 -3.01 12.20
C VAL A 508 -5.61 -4.46 12.60
N MET A 509 -4.84 -5.17 11.78
CA MET A 509 -4.43 -6.55 12.06
C MET A 509 -3.70 -6.65 13.41
N LEU A 510 -2.71 -5.78 13.65
CA LEU A 510 -1.93 -5.80 14.90
C LEU A 510 -2.81 -5.57 16.13
N ARG A 511 -3.72 -4.58 16.08
CA ARG A 511 -4.65 -4.29 17.19
C ARG A 511 -5.62 -5.44 17.44
N LEU A 512 -6.16 -6.03 16.38
CA LEU A 512 -7.04 -7.21 16.52
C LEU A 512 -6.33 -8.38 17.14
N VAL A 513 -5.09 -8.66 16.72
CA VAL A 513 -4.24 -9.70 17.32
C VAL A 513 -4.05 -9.42 18.81
N GLU A 514 -3.70 -8.20 19.19
CA GLU A 514 -3.46 -7.79 20.57
C GLU A 514 -4.74 -7.94 21.43
N VAL A 515 -5.87 -7.44 20.97
CA VAL A 515 -7.16 -7.52 21.68
C VAL A 515 -7.63 -8.96 21.84
N LEU A 516 -7.55 -9.77 20.77
CA LEU A 516 -7.95 -11.18 20.82
C LEU A 516 -7.07 -11.98 21.80
N ARG A 517 -5.75 -11.75 21.76
CA ARG A 517 -4.81 -12.40 22.68
C ARG A 517 -5.04 -11.96 24.14
N SER A 518 -5.31 -10.68 24.39
CA SER A 518 -5.66 -10.17 25.74
C SER A 518 -6.95 -10.76 26.27
N ARG A 519 -7.87 -11.17 25.39
CA ARG A 519 -9.11 -11.90 25.75
C ARG A 519 -8.88 -13.41 25.87
N GLY A 520 -7.69 -13.94 25.55
CA GLY A 520 -7.38 -15.37 25.54
C GLY A 520 -7.85 -16.12 24.28
N ASP A 521 -8.33 -15.44 23.26
CA ASP A 521 -8.84 -16.03 22.02
C ASP A 521 -7.71 -16.24 20.99
N MET A 522 -6.82 -17.18 21.32
CA MET A 522 -5.63 -17.48 20.51
C MET A 522 -5.98 -18.08 19.16
N GLN A 523 -7.04 -18.89 19.10
CA GLN A 523 -7.47 -19.53 17.85
C GLN A 523 -7.93 -18.48 16.83
N ARG A 524 -8.83 -17.60 17.23
CA ARG A 524 -9.33 -16.53 16.35
C ARG A 524 -8.22 -15.56 15.92
N SER A 525 -7.26 -15.28 16.79
CA SER A 525 -6.06 -14.52 16.48
C SER A 525 -5.23 -15.17 15.36
N ALA A 526 -5.02 -16.50 15.42
CA ALA A 526 -4.29 -17.23 14.38
C ALA A 526 -5.05 -17.27 13.04
N GLU A 527 -6.37 -17.46 13.07
CA GLU A 527 -7.23 -17.45 11.88
C GLU A 527 -7.21 -16.07 11.19
N LEU A 528 -7.28 -15.00 11.98
CA LEU A 528 -7.19 -13.63 11.51
C LEU A 528 -5.85 -13.33 10.85
N LEU A 529 -4.75 -13.78 11.45
CA LEU A 529 -3.41 -13.66 10.87
C LEU A 529 -3.30 -14.42 9.55
N ALA A 530 -3.87 -15.63 9.46
CA ALA A 530 -3.89 -16.41 8.23
C ALA A 530 -4.68 -15.70 7.11
N GLN A 531 -5.84 -15.11 7.44
CA GLN A 531 -6.63 -14.33 6.49
C GLN A 531 -5.85 -13.10 5.99
N TYR A 532 -5.21 -12.37 6.88
CA TYR A 532 -4.41 -11.20 6.52
C TYR A 532 -3.23 -11.58 5.60
N LEU A 533 -2.49 -12.64 5.96
CA LEU A 533 -1.33 -13.10 5.21
C LEU A 533 -1.70 -13.72 3.84
N ASN A 534 -2.93 -14.18 3.66
CA ASN A 534 -3.40 -14.63 2.34
C ASN A 534 -3.32 -13.52 1.28
N HIS A 535 -3.63 -12.28 1.67
CA HIS A 535 -3.55 -11.12 0.78
C HIS A 535 -2.23 -10.35 0.91
N ASN A 536 -1.50 -10.54 2.01
CA ASN A 536 -0.24 -9.84 2.32
C ASN A 536 0.88 -10.85 2.68
N PRO A 537 1.24 -11.79 1.78
CA PRO A 537 2.11 -12.93 2.11
C PRO A 537 3.53 -12.53 2.52
N SER A 538 3.93 -11.32 2.17
CA SER A 538 5.26 -10.77 2.48
C SER A 538 5.28 -9.86 3.70
N ASN A 539 4.17 -9.68 4.41
CA ASN A 539 4.10 -8.77 5.55
C ASN A 539 4.93 -9.29 6.73
N ILE A 540 5.93 -8.51 7.14
CA ILE A 540 6.90 -8.91 8.17
C ILE A 540 6.24 -9.07 9.53
N ALA A 541 5.38 -8.12 9.91
CA ALA A 541 4.71 -8.14 11.21
C ALA A 541 3.76 -9.34 11.32
N GLY A 542 2.95 -9.59 10.29
CA GLY A 542 2.05 -10.74 10.22
C GLY A 542 2.80 -12.07 10.27
N LEU A 543 3.88 -12.21 9.50
CA LEU A 543 4.72 -13.42 9.52
C LEU A 543 5.38 -13.65 10.89
N ARG A 544 5.82 -12.58 11.55
CA ARG A 544 6.40 -12.65 12.90
C ARG A 544 5.38 -13.14 13.92
N TRP A 545 4.18 -12.57 13.93
CA TRP A 545 3.10 -12.98 14.82
C TRP A 545 2.64 -14.41 14.56
N MET A 546 2.54 -14.81 13.29
CA MET A 546 2.22 -16.19 12.92
C MET A 546 3.29 -17.15 13.41
N ALA A 547 4.57 -16.81 13.27
CA ALA A 547 5.66 -17.63 13.78
C ALA A 547 5.59 -17.78 15.30
N TYR A 548 5.29 -16.71 16.04
CA TYR A 548 5.13 -16.77 17.50
C TYR A 548 3.94 -17.62 17.92
N ALA A 549 2.80 -17.54 17.23
CA ALA A 549 1.66 -18.40 17.48
C ALA A 549 2.02 -19.90 17.31
N HIS A 550 2.83 -20.22 16.29
CA HIS A 550 3.34 -21.59 16.10
C HIS A 550 4.38 -22.01 17.13
N LEU A 551 5.20 -21.10 17.66
CA LEU A 551 6.08 -21.39 18.79
C LEU A 551 5.30 -21.73 20.06
N GLU A 552 4.23 -21.00 20.35
CA GLU A 552 3.37 -21.20 21.51
C GLU A 552 2.62 -22.54 21.45
N THR A 553 2.19 -22.96 20.27
CA THR A 553 1.49 -24.24 20.05
C THR A 553 2.42 -25.45 19.87
N GLY A 554 3.75 -25.23 19.90
CA GLY A 554 4.73 -26.31 19.68
C GLY A 554 4.83 -26.78 18.23
N SER A 555 4.29 -26.02 17.27
CA SER A 555 4.38 -26.32 15.83
C SER A 555 5.76 -25.91 15.28
N TRP A 556 6.83 -26.52 15.83
CA TRP A 556 8.22 -26.10 15.65
C TRP A 556 8.68 -26.02 14.19
N THR A 557 8.24 -26.97 13.36
CA THR A 557 8.63 -27.02 11.94
C THR A 557 8.12 -25.80 11.18
N ILE A 558 6.85 -25.42 11.40
CA ILE A 558 6.24 -24.27 10.73
C ILE A 558 6.86 -22.97 11.26
N ALA A 559 7.04 -22.87 12.58
CA ALA A 559 7.69 -21.73 13.20
C ALA A 559 9.11 -21.52 12.65
N ALA A 560 9.92 -22.58 12.58
CA ALA A 560 11.27 -22.51 12.03
C ALA A 560 11.27 -22.06 10.56
N HIS A 561 10.34 -22.56 9.74
CA HIS A 561 10.23 -22.15 8.33
C HIS A 561 9.90 -20.66 8.17
N LEU A 562 8.94 -20.16 8.93
CA LEU A 562 8.55 -18.73 8.91
C LEU A 562 9.70 -17.85 9.39
N LEU A 563 10.37 -18.21 10.48
CA LEU A 563 11.49 -17.45 11.04
C LEU A 563 12.72 -17.48 10.15
N GLU A 564 13.01 -18.60 9.46
CA GLU A 564 14.07 -18.67 8.45
C GLU A 564 13.79 -17.79 7.23
N ASN A 565 12.52 -17.70 6.81
CA ASN A 565 12.11 -16.76 5.76
C ASN A 565 12.38 -15.31 6.21
N LEU A 566 12.00 -14.96 7.44
CA LEU A 566 12.27 -13.65 8.01
C LEU A 566 13.78 -13.39 8.16
N ARG A 567 14.56 -14.37 8.64
CA ARG A 567 16.03 -14.25 8.75
C ARG A 567 16.70 -13.98 7.38
N LYS A 568 16.27 -14.69 6.34
CA LYS A 568 16.77 -14.46 4.97
C LYS A 568 16.50 -13.05 4.45
N ARG A 569 15.39 -12.44 4.87
CA ARG A 569 14.96 -11.11 4.41
C ARG A 569 15.55 -9.97 5.24
N LEU A 570 15.69 -10.16 6.55
CA LEU A 570 16.06 -9.13 7.52
C LEU A 570 17.51 -9.25 8.01
N GLY A 571 18.16 -10.40 7.72
CA GLY A 571 19.47 -10.72 8.25
C GLY A 571 19.43 -11.30 9.67
N GLU A 572 20.57 -11.35 10.34
CA GLU A 572 20.75 -11.96 11.66
C GLU A 572 20.77 -10.93 12.81
N ASN A 573 20.53 -9.64 12.50
CA ASN A 573 20.58 -8.58 13.50
C ASN A 573 19.28 -8.40 14.29
N ASP A 574 18.24 -9.18 14.01
CA ASP A 574 17.02 -9.21 14.79
C ASP A 574 17.10 -10.30 15.87
N ALA A 575 17.40 -9.88 17.10
CA ALA A 575 17.58 -10.80 18.22
C ALA A 575 16.36 -11.64 18.53
N LEU A 576 15.14 -11.13 18.29
CA LEU A 576 13.90 -11.87 18.57
C LEU A 576 13.62 -12.94 17.51
N ILE A 577 13.93 -12.69 16.25
CA ILE A 577 13.87 -13.71 15.20
C ILE A 577 14.85 -14.84 15.50
N MET A 578 16.09 -14.49 15.86
CA MET A 578 17.13 -15.48 16.22
C MET A 578 16.77 -16.25 17.51
N ALA A 579 16.17 -15.58 18.49
CA ALA A 579 15.67 -16.24 19.71
C ALA A 579 14.51 -17.21 19.40
N GLY A 580 13.57 -16.80 18.53
CA GLY A 580 12.50 -17.69 18.06
C GLY A 580 13.03 -18.92 17.31
N LEU A 581 14.06 -18.75 16.46
CA LEU A 581 14.77 -19.88 15.81
C LEU A 581 15.44 -20.79 16.84
N THR A 582 16.05 -20.21 17.88
CA THR A 582 16.63 -20.96 18.99
C THR A 582 15.57 -21.86 19.63
N GLN A 583 14.39 -21.31 19.94
CA GLN A 583 13.29 -22.04 20.53
C GLN A 583 12.76 -23.15 19.58
N ALA A 584 12.53 -22.80 18.31
CA ALA A 584 12.05 -23.75 17.32
C ALA A 584 13.00 -24.93 17.10
N TYR A 585 14.30 -24.66 16.95
CA TYR A 585 15.31 -25.72 16.79
C TYR A 585 15.51 -26.55 18.06
N THR A 586 15.38 -25.93 19.24
CA THR A 586 15.36 -26.68 20.51
C THR A 586 14.17 -27.64 20.53
N GLY A 587 12.98 -27.20 20.17
CA GLY A 587 11.78 -28.06 20.08
C GLY A 587 11.87 -29.14 19.02
N LEU A 588 12.64 -28.95 17.95
CA LEU A 588 12.93 -29.94 16.91
C LEU A 588 14.08 -30.91 17.28
N GLY A 589 14.75 -30.73 18.43
CA GLY A 589 15.92 -31.51 18.81
C GLY A 589 17.18 -31.22 17.99
N GLN A 590 17.20 -30.13 17.22
CA GLN A 590 18.33 -29.71 16.39
C GLN A 590 19.30 -28.83 17.20
N SER A 591 19.96 -29.42 18.17
CA SER A 591 20.75 -28.75 19.21
C SER A 591 21.84 -27.83 18.66
N GLU A 592 22.58 -28.24 17.62
CA GLU A 592 23.62 -27.42 17.02
C GLU A 592 23.07 -26.12 16.42
N LYS A 593 21.96 -26.22 15.65
CA LYS A 593 21.32 -25.05 15.07
C LYS A 593 20.75 -24.12 16.15
N ALA A 594 20.15 -24.70 17.21
CA ALA A 594 19.64 -23.94 18.33
C ALA A 594 20.76 -23.15 19.04
N ILE A 595 21.92 -23.77 19.26
CA ILE A 595 23.08 -23.13 19.90
C ILE A 595 23.64 -22.02 19.02
N VAL A 596 23.74 -22.23 17.71
CA VAL A 596 24.20 -21.18 16.77
C VAL A 596 23.26 -19.98 16.77
N ALA A 597 21.94 -20.22 16.60
CA ALA A 597 20.95 -19.17 16.60
C ALA A 597 20.90 -18.42 17.95
N GLY A 598 20.96 -19.15 19.07
CA GLY A 598 20.97 -18.57 20.43
C GLY A 598 22.20 -17.72 20.69
N ARG A 599 23.38 -18.15 20.22
CA ARG A 599 24.62 -17.37 20.32
C ARG A 599 24.50 -16.06 19.55
N ILE A 600 23.98 -16.07 18.31
CA ILE A 600 23.79 -14.87 17.50
C ILE A 600 22.80 -13.93 18.20
N ALA A 601 21.64 -14.44 18.64
CA ALA A 601 20.66 -13.65 19.38
C ALA A 601 21.29 -12.98 20.62
N TYR A 602 22.08 -13.72 21.38
CA TYR A 602 22.74 -13.21 22.58
C TYR A 602 23.84 -12.19 22.28
N GLN A 603 24.58 -12.34 21.17
CA GLN A 603 25.56 -11.34 20.73
C GLN A 603 24.90 -10.01 20.34
N VAL A 604 23.72 -10.09 19.72
CA VAL A 604 22.94 -8.90 19.31
C VAL A 604 22.31 -8.22 20.53
N GLN A 605 21.75 -9.00 21.47
CA GLN A 605 21.02 -8.46 22.62
C GLN A 605 21.27 -9.22 23.92
N PRO A 606 22.46 -9.04 24.53
CA PRO A 606 22.87 -9.79 25.71
C PRO A 606 22.12 -9.44 26.99
N SER A 607 21.45 -8.29 27.03
CA SER A 607 20.62 -7.83 28.17
C SER A 607 19.17 -8.29 28.10
N SER A 608 18.72 -8.93 26.99
CA SER A 608 17.37 -9.46 26.88
C SER A 608 17.19 -10.71 27.73
N PRO A 609 16.25 -10.75 28.68
CA PRO A 609 16.00 -11.92 29.48
C PRO A 609 15.48 -13.10 28.68
N VAL A 610 14.67 -12.84 27.65
CA VAL A 610 14.14 -13.88 26.74
C VAL A 610 15.27 -14.53 25.96
N VAL A 611 16.12 -13.74 25.32
CA VAL A 611 17.28 -14.21 24.54
C VAL A 611 18.21 -15.02 25.43
N THR A 612 18.56 -14.46 26.60
CA THR A 612 19.44 -15.11 27.58
C THR A 612 18.90 -16.46 28.06
N HIS A 613 17.58 -16.51 28.35
CA HIS A 613 16.90 -17.73 28.76
C HIS A 613 16.90 -18.78 27.65
N LEU A 614 16.48 -18.42 26.43
CA LEU A 614 16.39 -19.37 25.32
C LEU A 614 17.76 -19.90 24.91
N TYR A 615 18.80 -19.06 24.92
CA TYR A 615 20.17 -19.53 24.66
C TYR A 615 20.66 -20.47 25.77
N GLY A 616 20.40 -20.14 27.04
CA GLY A 616 20.66 -21.01 28.14
C GLY A 616 19.99 -22.40 28.02
N LEU A 617 18.69 -22.43 27.60
CA LEU A 617 17.98 -23.68 27.32
C LEU A 617 18.59 -24.48 26.17
N ALA A 618 19.02 -23.84 25.09
CA ALA A 618 19.68 -24.51 23.97
C ALA A 618 21.00 -25.20 24.42
N LEU A 619 21.74 -24.57 25.34
CA LEU A 619 22.99 -25.12 25.86
C LEU A 619 22.79 -26.29 26.84
N VAL A 620 21.61 -26.43 27.46
CA VAL A 620 21.33 -27.57 28.40
C VAL A 620 21.49 -28.91 27.70
N ALA A 621 21.23 -28.99 26.40
CA ALA A 621 21.35 -30.22 25.61
C ALA A 621 22.82 -30.61 25.31
N ASP A 622 23.79 -29.70 25.52
CA ASP A 622 25.22 -29.96 25.30
C ASP A 622 25.91 -30.24 26.65
N ASP A 623 26.28 -31.47 26.87
CA ASP A 623 26.94 -31.91 28.13
C ASP A 623 28.20 -31.08 28.44
N ARG A 624 28.93 -30.62 27.44
CA ARG A 624 30.16 -29.84 27.60
C ARG A 624 29.90 -28.41 28.06
N ARG A 625 28.66 -27.90 27.86
CA ARG A 625 28.28 -26.48 28.11
C ARG A 625 27.26 -26.31 29.23
N LYS A 626 27.01 -27.33 30.04
CA LYS A 626 26.05 -27.27 31.15
C LYS A 626 26.35 -26.16 32.16
N HIS A 627 27.63 -25.85 32.38
CA HIS A 627 28.01 -24.71 33.23
C HIS A 627 27.56 -23.34 32.62
N ASP A 628 27.84 -23.15 31.32
CA ASP A 628 27.44 -21.96 30.64
C ASP A 628 25.92 -21.81 30.59
N ALA A 629 25.21 -22.92 30.40
CA ALA A 629 23.74 -22.96 30.46
C ALA A 629 23.21 -22.47 31.81
N VAL A 630 23.79 -22.95 32.94
CA VAL A 630 23.39 -22.49 34.27
C VAL A 630 23.69 -21.01 34.46
N ASN A 631 24.87 -20.53 34.07
CA ASN A 631 25.23 -19.11 34.20
C ASN A 631 24.28 -18.19 33.43
N LEU A 632 23.90 -18.56 32.21
CA LEU A 632 22.94 -17.81 31.42
C LEU A 632 21.52 -17.83 32.03
N LEU A 633 21.07 -18.96 32.53
CA LEU A 633 19.78 -19.07 33.19
C LEU A 633 19.75 -18.29 34.52
N GLU A 634 20.86 -18.24 35.27
CA GLU A 634 21.03 -17.38 36.45
C GLU A 634 20.89 -15.92 36.07
N LYS A 635 21.59 -15.49 35.01
CA LYS A 635 21.47 -14.13 34.46
C LYS A 635 20.04 -13.79 34.05
N ALA A 636 19.34 -14.69 33.34
CA ALA A 636 17.93 -14.48 32.97
C ALA A 636 17.02 -14.28 34.18
N VAL A 637 17.23 -15.09 35.25
CA VAL A 637 16.49 -14.93 36.51
C VAL A 637 16.87 -13.63 37.22
N ALA A 638 18.13 -13.22 37.20
CA ALA A 638 18.56 -11.95 37.80
C ALA A 638 17.91 -10.75 37.10
N ILE A 639 17.76 -10.78 35.77
CA ILE A 639 17.09 -9.72 35.03
C ILE A 639 15.58 -9.69 35.26
N ARG A 640 14.93 -10.88 35.38
CA ARG A 640 13.47 -11.03 35.60
C ARG A 640 13.22 -12.05 36.73
N PRO A 641 13.39 -11.65 37.98
CA PRO A 641 13.25 -12.57 39.11
C PRO A 641 11.81 -13.09 39.31
N ASP A 642 10.82 -12.36 38.86
CA ASP A 642 9.40 -12.70 39.02
C ASP A 642 8.92 -13.77 38.04
N ASN A 643 9.69 -14.09 36.98
CA ASN A 643 9.25 -15.03 35.96
C ASN A 643 9.40 -16.49 36.45
N PRO A 644 8.29 -17.21 36.63
CA PRO A 644 8.35 -18.61 37.14
C PRO A 644 8.97 -19.57 36.15
N ALA A 645 8.84 -19.35 34.86
CA ALA A 645 9.43 -20.20 33.81
C ALA A 645 10.95 -20.16 33.88
N TYR A 646 11.57 -18.99 34.08
CA TYR A 646 13.01 -18.82 34.19
C TYR A 646 13.56 -19.53 35.42
N ARG A 647 12.89 -19.37 36.57
CA ARG A 647 13.27 -20.06 37.82
C ARG A 647 13.18 -21.60 37.68
N ASN A 648 12.14 -22.09 37.03
CA ASN A 648 11.96 -23.53 36.82
C ASN A 648 13.04 -24.08 35.86
N SER A 649 13.36 -23.36 34.81
CA SER A 649 14.44 -23.78 33.89
C SER A 649 15.81 -23.81 34.57
N LEU A 650 16.11 -22.78 35.36
CA LEU A 650 17.36 -22.77 36.17
C LEU A 650 17.45 -23.98 37.15
N ARG A 651 16.35 -24.28 37.85
CA ARG A 651 16.29 -25.43 38.79
C ARG A 651 16.59 -26.74 38.06
N ARG A 652 15.96 -26.99 36.92
CA ARG A 652 16.19 -28.18 36.10
C ARG A 652 17.64 -28.28 35.59
N ALA A 653 18.19 -27.15 35.13
CA ALA A 653 19.55 -27.10 34.62
C ALA A 653 20.58 -27.40 35.73
N ARG A 654 20.40 -26.87 36.95
CA ARG A 654 21.23 -27.17 38.11
C ARG A 654 21.15 -28.67 38.53
N GLN A 655 19.97 -29.25 38.50
CA GLN A 655 19.79 -30.71 38.76
C GLN A 655 20.52 -31.54 37.72
N GLY A 656 20.41 -31.19 36.44
CA GLY A 656 21.11 -31.88 35.36
C GLY A 656 22.64 -31.75 35.43
N LEU A 657 23.16 -30.61 35.89
CA LEU A 657 24.57 -30.38 36.12
C LEU A 657 25.11 -31.23 37.30
N ALA A 658 24.34 -31.32 38.41
CA ALA A 658 24.70 -32.15 39.57
C ALA A 658 24.77 -33.63 39.19
N ALA A 659 23.75 -34.14 38.49
CA ALA A 659 23.71 -35.56 38.04
C ALA A 659 24.88 -35.91 37.09
N SER A 660 25.33 -34.96 36.26
CA SER A 660 26.50 -35.16 35.39
C SER A 660 27.82 -35.25 36.18
N ARG A 661 27.94 -34.48 37.26
CA ARG A 661 29.11 -34.52 38.15
C ARG A 661 29.22 -35.85 38.92
N ASP A 662 28.08 -36.38 39.34
CA ASP A 662 28.04 -37.65 40.05
C ASP A 662 28.38 -38.84 39.13
N LYS A 663 27.91 -38.82 37.87
CA LYS A 663 28.31 -39.78 36.84
C LYS A 663 29.79 -39.74 36.45
N ALA A 664 30.43 -38.58 36.55
CA ALA A 664 31.87 -38.43 36.24
C ALA A 664 32.75 -38.86 37.41
N LYS A 665 32.19 -39.05 38.61
CA LYS A 665 32.90 -39.51 39.81
C LYS A 665 32.74 -41.04 40.05
N SER A 666 31.74 -41.64 39.45
CA SER A 666 31.50 -43.10 39.43
C SER A 666 32.18 -43.75 38.21
#